data_0092b5f5e3fc09ff8e987848b5485d46
#
_entry.id   0092b5f5e3fc09ff8e987848b5485d46
#
_cell.length_a   1.000
_cell.length_b   1.000
_cell.length_c   1.000
_cell.angle_alpha   90.00
_cell.angle_beta   90.00
_cell.angle_gamma   90.00
#
_symmetry.space_group_name_H-M   'P 1'
#
loop_
_entity.id
_entity.type
_entity.pdbx_description
1 polymer ?
#
loop_
_entity_poly.entity_id
_entity_poly.type
_entity_poly.pdbx_seq_one_letter_code
_entity_poly.pdbx_strand_id
1 'polypeptide(L)'
;FSCRLSKEPDGEVLLTDSILAIYQDSMAEAPQKVLDVFFEKRLHMQDSLCFYLLLSYESKCYYYLNRMEDAFRTNKEVIRYCTDHASFDRSRVLLAEAFNNQGVYWQELGERDSAIRVLKSSVDILQTVRNRSILTSVYINLADCHLQKGDYPHCGFYYRKALLVADSLGLGYRDHFAIYSGLAKLYLELENFPEANEYFVKAEQIGNSCTPYERYFFSNTRGNYYYNTKEYEKALDWFRKADRITEAFPQPLYKAIVRGNLGEIFILIRQPDSARFYLDDARRLFGKAYEQPSFRYYMDGLYASLALLENDLSQAERLLSSAHDLNQVNPLYTYYNNRRMEELYYKKKDYRKAYEFKDKADMLNDSLRNVKVRNSLAEIDFRYRQDTTLLKMDIQLINARDEMSRWKTIAYYCVLLLLLSLSASLCWILYRRRKHEKQYWIQMTTMNRLRMAVVRNRISPHFIFNALNIILPTFRQYDGLAYPIRLLIKVLRGNLFFSEQIAVSLKDEIQLVKEYLQLRLLGNPDRIRIIWELPPEIPDAWKIPSMSVQIPVENAVKYAFDPENEEACIHIRIVKKQGSLFIAIEDNGIGLTADMQNRQEEQGTGYGLKILRQTIDILNSRNKNKMNFIIQDRNLLEPGGHGTLVSLVVPLDYTFDL
;
A
#
# COMPACT_ATOMS: atom_id res chain seq x y z
N PHE A 1 34.09 -27.78 28.42
CA PHE A 1 34.42 -29.02 27.66
C PHE A 1 33.25 -29.99 27.77
N SER A 2 32.32 -30.03 26.86
CA SER A 2 31.64 -31.25 26.43
C SER A 2 31.19 -31.01 24.99
N CYS A 3 31.98 -31.48 24.04
CA CYS A 3 31.49 -31.79 22.70
C CYS A 3 30.31 -32.76 22.87
N ARG A 4 29.10 -32.27 22.72
CA ARG A 4 27.97 -33.13 22.35
C ARG A 4 28.15 -33.41 20.86
N LEU A 5 28.76 -34.54 20.55
CA LEU A 5 28.63 -35.23 19.29
C LEU A 5 27.17 -35.13 18.83
N SER A 6 26.96 -34.68 17.62
CA SER A 6 25.69 -34.80 16.91
C SER A 6 25.34 -36.29 16.90
N LYS A 7 24.39 -36.74 17.71
CA LYS A 7 23.79 -38.06 17.52
C LYS A 7 23.28 -38.11 16.10
N GLU A 8 23.64 -39.14 15.36
CA GLU A 8 23.00 -39.49 14.10
C GLU A 8 21.48 -39.42 14.29
N PRO A 9 20.73 -38.88 13.34
CA PRO A 9 19.28 -38.77 13.48
C PRO A 9 18.73 -40.21 13.67
N ASP A 10 17.87 -40.36 14.66
CA ASP A 10 17.22 -41.63 15.01
C ASP A 10 16.52 -42.20 13.76
N GLY A 11 16.55 -43.48 13.54
CA GLY A 11 16.01 -44.11 12.33
C GLY A 11 14.55 -43.76 12.06
N GLU A 12 13.74 -43.52 13.09
CA GLU A 12 12.34 -43.05 12.95
C GLU A 12 12.25 -41.62 12.41
N VAL A 13 13.19 -40.75 12.77
CA VAL A 13 13.27 -39.38 12.26
C VAL A 13 13.53 -39.40 10.77
N LEU A 14 14.52 -40.17 10.29
CA LEU A 14 14.82 -40.32 8.87
C LEU A 14 13.66 -40.94 8.09
N LEU A 15 12.98 -41.92 8.69
CA LEU A 15 11.78 -42.51 8.10
C LEU A 15 10.63 -41.48 7.96
N THR A 16 10.38 -40.71 9.00
CA THR A 16 9.36 -39.67 8.98
C THR A 16 9.64 -38.59 7.93
N ASP A 17 10.88 -38.08 7.89
CA ASP A 17 11.30 -37.09 6.90
C ASP A 17 11.15 -37.64 5.46
N SER A 18 11.46 -38.94 5.25
CA SER A 18 11.28 -39.60 3.94
C SER A 18 9.80 -39.75 3.55
N ILE A 19 8.93 -40.11 4.52
CA ILE A 19 7.47 -40.18 4.30
C ILE A 19 6.94 -38.79 3.90
N LEU A 20 7.31 -37.77 4.63
CA LEU A 20 6.88 -36.41 4.33
C LEU A 20 7.37 -35.93 2.97
N ALA A 21 8.63 -36.18 2.61
CA ALA A 21 9.18 -35.82 1.30
C ALA A 21 8.42 -36.47 0.13
N ILE A 22 7.89 -37.67 0.32
CA ILE A 22 7.12 -38.38 -0.72
C ILE A 22 5.67 -37.86 -0.85
N TYR A 23 5.01 -37.57 0.26
CA TYR A 23 3.56 -37.39 0.28
C TYR A 23 3.11 -35.94 0.51
N GLN A 24 3.97 -35.02 1.02
CA GLN A 24 3.55 -33.66 1.35
C GLN A 24 2.99 -32.90 0.14
N ASP A 25 3.55 -33.09 -1.06
CA ASP A 25 3.08 -32.42 -2.27
C ASP A 25 1.78 -32.99 -2.81
N SER A 26 1.48 -34.25 -2.48
CA SER A 26 0.26 -34.95 -2.93
C SER A 26 -0.93 -34.72 -1.99
N MET A 27 -0.76 -34.06 -0.83
CA MET A 27 -1.85 -33.86 0.14
C MET A 27 -3.04 -33.09 -0.44
N ALA A 28 -2.78 -32.09 -1.25
CA ALA A 28 -3.85 -31.28 -1.86
C ALA A 28 -4.56 -32.01 -3.00
N GLU A 29 -3.89 -32.93 -3.71
CA GLU A 29 -4.41 -33.64 -4.87
C GLU A 29 -5.17 -34.93 -4.50
N ALA A 30 -4.67 -35.65 -3.50
CA ALA A 30 -5.22 -36.93 -3.06
C ALA A 30 -5.27 -37.03 -1.52
N PRO A 31 -5.97 -36.10 -0.83
CA PRO A 31 -5.90 -35.95 0.62
C PRO A 31 -6.35 -37.19 1.39
N GLN A 32 -7.36 -37.91 0.89
CA GLN A 32 -7.81 -39.15 1.59
C GLN A 32 -6.75 -40.25 1.53
N LYS A 33 -6.14 -40.48 0.36
CA LYS A 33 -5.09 -41.49 0.21
C LYS A 33 -3.87 -41.16 1.08
N VAL A 34 -3.47 -39.90 1.15
CA VAL A 34 -2.35 -39.46 1.97
C VAL A 34 -2.68 -39.55 3.45
N LEU A 35 -3.90 -39.22 3.84
CA LEU A 35 -4.40 -39.38 5.21
C LEU A 35 -4.30 -40.84 5.66
N ASP A 36 -4.73 -41.79 4.84
CA ASP A 36 -4.69 -43.23 5.18
C ASP A 36 -3.23 -43.71 5.40
N VAL A 37 -2.30 -43.23 4.55
CA VAL A 37 -0.87 -43.54 4.72
C VAL A 37 -0.30 -42.93 6.01
N PHE A 38 -0.57 -41.66 6.29
CA PHE A 38 -0.05 -41.03 7.51
C PHE A 38 -0.63 -41.69 8.77
N PHE A 39 -1.92 -41.98 8.75
CA PHE A 39 -2.58 -42.71 9.87
C PHE A 39 -1.95 -44.09 10.11
N GLU A 40 -1.74 -44.90 9.06
CA GLU A 40 -1.09 -46.21 9.19
C GLU A 40 0.33 -46.10 9.73
N LYS A 41 1.14 -45.20 9.14
CA LYS A 41 2.55 -45.04 9.53
C LYS A 41 2.68 -44.52 10.97
N ARG A 42 1.83 -43.56 11.35
CA ARG A 42 1.82 -42.98 12.70
C ARG A 42 1.58 -44.02 13.80
N LEU A 43 0.73 -45.02 13.54
CA LEU A 43 0.44 -46.11 14.52
C LEU A 43 1.67 -46.96 14.86
N HIS A 44 2.69 -46.96 14.02
CA HIS A 44 3.93 -47.72 14.22
C HIS A 44 5.08 -46.88 14.77
N MET A 45 4.88 -45.57 15.02
CA MET A 45 5.90 -44.70 15.59
C MET A 45 6.04 -44.89 17.11
N GLN A 46 7.26 -45.10 17.57
CA GLN A 46 7.62 -45.15 18.98
C GLN A 46 8.07 -43.81 19.52
N ASP A 47 8.73 -43.00 18.67
CA ASP A 47 9.11 -41.60 19.00
C ASP A 47 7.87 -40.72 19.02
N SER A 48 7.60 -40.12 20.18
CA SER A 48 6.43 -39.26 20.38
C SER A 48 6.44 -38.03 19.47
N LEU A 49 7.60 -37.47 19.17
CA LEU A 49 7.70 -36.29 18.30
C LEU A 49 7.37 -36.64 16.85
N CYS A 50 7.88 -37.81 16.36
CA CYS A 50 7.54 -38.32 15.02
C CYS A 50 6.05 -38.63 14.90
N PHE A 51 5.45 -39.20 15.96
CA PHE A 51 4.02 -39.42 16.04
C PHE A 51 3.23 -38.12 15.87
N TYR A 52 3.54 -37.09 16.65
CA TYR A 52 2.82 -35.80 16.57
C TYR A 52 3.14 -35.00 15.32
N LEU A 53 4.30 -35.20 14.69
CA LEU A 53 4.62 -34.62 13.39
C LEU A 53 3.69 -35.19 12.31
N LEU A 54 3.52 -36.52 12.21
CA LEU A 54 2.58 -37.15 11.30
C LEU A 54 1.13 -36.71 11.58
N LEU A 55 0.75 -36.61 12.85
CA LEU A 55 -0.56 -36.12 13.28
C LEU A 55 -0.82 -34.69 12.81
N SER A 56 0.20 -33.82 12.80
CA SER A 56 0.10 -32.46 12.22
C SER A 56 -0.23 -32.50 10.73
N TYR A 57 0.36 -33.43 9.99
CA TYR A 57 0.08 -33.58 8.55
C TYR A 57 -1.29 -34.27 8.29
N GLU A 58 -1.74 -35.18 9.17
CA GLU A 58 -3.13 -35.68 9.12
C GLU A 58 -4.14 -34.52 9.28
N SER A 59 -3.86 -33.58 10.19
CA SER A 59 -4.67 -32.39 10.36
C SER A 59 -4.79 -31.57 9.07
N LYS A 60 -3.69 -31.42 8.30
CA LYS A 60 -3.72 -30.77 6.98
C LYS A 60 -4.56 -31.57 5.96
N CYS A 61 -4.48 -32.89 5.98
CA CYS A 61 -5.32 -33.74 5.12
C CYS A 61 -6.81 -33.55 5.45
N TYR A 62 -7.20 -33.49 6.72
CA TYR A 62 -8.58 -33.17 7.10
C TYR A 62 -9.04 -31.80 6.58
N TYR A 63 -8.16 -30.78 6.63
CA TYR A 63 -8.45 -29.47 6.04
C TYR A 63 -8.74 -29.58 4.55
N TYR A 64 -7.90 -30.26 3.77
CA TYR A 64 -8.13 -30.44 2.32
C TYR A 64 -9.39 -31.27 2.01
N LEU A 65 -9.81 -32.14 2.92
CA LEU A 65 -11.08 -32.88 2.84
C LEU A 65 -12.30 -32.05 3.28
N ASN A 66 -12.11 -30.75 3.62
CA ASN A 66 -13.16 -29.89 4.17
C ASN A 66 -13.77 -30.43 5.50
N ARG A 67 -13.01 -31.20 6.24
CA ARG A 67 -13.38 -31.76 7.56
C ARG A 67 -12.79 -30.88 8.67
N MET A 68 -13.29 -29.63 8.76
CA MET A 68 -12.70 -28.58 9.61
C MET A 68 -12.69 -28.96 11.11
N GLU A 69 -13.74 -29.58 11.62
CA GLU A 69 -13.80 -30.04 13.03
C GLU A 69 -12.68 -31.02 13.33
N ASP A 70 -12.45 -32.02 12.47
CA ASP A 70 -11.39 -32.99 12.62
C ASP A 70 -10.01 -32.33 12.52
N ALA A 71 -9.83 -31.37 11.57
CA ALA A 71 -8.59 -30.64 11.44
C ALA A 71 -8.25 -29.84 12.71
N PHE A 72 -9.20 -29.11 13.28
CA PHE A 72 -9.00 -28.39 14.54
C PHE A 72 -8.73 -29.30 15.70
N ARG A 73 -9.51 -30.40 15.87
CA ARG A 73 -9.35 -31.36 16.96
C ARG A 73 -7.95 -31.97 16.92
N THR A 74 -7.54 -32.51 15.79
CA THR A 74 -6.24 -33.14 15.58
C THR A 74 -5.10 -32.15 15.81
N ASN A 75 -5.20 -30.95 15.28
CA ASN A 75 -4.16 -29.91 15.45
C ASN A 75 -4.05 -29.44 16.91
N LYS A 76 -5.16 -29.42 17.67
CA LYS A 76 -5.18 -29.07 19.09
C LYS A 76 -4.40 -30.11 19.93
N GLU A 77 -4.45 -31.37 19.56
CA GLU A 77 -3.65 -32.43 20.22
C GLU A 77 -2.15 -32.18 19.99
N VAL A 78 -1.75 -31.81 18.77
CA VAL A 78 -0.36 -31.45 18.45
C VAL A 78 0.11 -30.25 19.28
N ILE A 79 -0.71 -29.19 19.32
CA ILE A 79 -0.39 -27.97 20.09
C ILE A 79 -0.20 -28.32 21.57
N ARG A 80 -1.09 -29.12 22.17
CA ARG A 80 -1.00 -29.54 23.57
C ARG A 80 0.31 -30.27 23.85
N TYR A 81 0.62 -31.31 23.07
CA TYR A 81 1.86 -32.04 23.23
C TYR A 81 3.10 -31.16 23.14
N CYS A 82 3.18 -30.31 22.08
CA CYS A 82 4.34 -29.45 21.86
C CYS A 82 4.48 -28.37 22.95
N THR A 83 3.37 -27.90 23.52
CA THR A 83 3.40 -26.92 24.62
C THR A 83 4.01 -27.57 25.89
N ASP A 84 3.62 -28.82 26.20
CA ASP A 84 4.16 -29.55 27.34
C ASP A 84 5.65 -29.91 27.16
N HIS A 85 6.14 -29.93 25.90
CA HIS A 85 7.51 -30.31 25.54
C HIS A 85 8.31 -29.14 24.90
N ALA A 86 7.98 -27.88 25.21
CA ALA A 86 8.57 -26.69 24.64
C ALA A 86 10.06 -26.43 24.94
N SER A 87 10.68 -27.30 25.80
CA SER A 87 12.12 -27.26 26.07
C SER A 87 12.99 -27.69 24.88
N PHE A 88 12.44 -28.47 23.94
CA PHE A 88 13.15 -28.98 22.78
C PHE A 88 12.90 -28.15 21.54
N ASP A 89 13.95 -27.76 20.80
CA ASP A 89 13.85 -26.94 19.58
C ASP A 89 12.93 -27.57 18.53
N ARG A 90 12.97 -28.88 18.32
CA ARG A 90 12.11 -29.55 17.34
C ARG A 90 10.62 -29.49 17.74
N SER A 91 10.30 -29.63 19.02
CA SER A 91 8.92 -29.47 19.51
C SER A 91 8.42 -28.04 19.34
N ARG A 92 9.31 -27.02 19.52
CA ARG A 92 8.95 -25.62 19.28
C ARG A 92 8.70 -25.33 17.81
N VAL A 93 9.50 -25.93 16.91
CA VAL A 93 9.26 -25.81 15.46
C VAL A 93 7.92 -26.43 15.08
N LEU A 94 7.61 -27.62 15.58
CA LEU A 94 6.32 -28.28 15.36
C LEU A 94 5.16 -27.48 15.97
N LEU A 95 5.34 -26.87 17.15
CA LEU A 95 4.35 -25.97 17.74
C LEU A 95 4.06 -24.77 16.85
N ALA A 96 5.11 -24.15 16.30
CA ALA A 96 4.96 -23.04 15.39
C ALA A 96 4.25 -23.46 14.10
N GLU A 97 4.52 -24.65 13.58
CA GLU A 97 3.82 -25.22 12.43
C GLU A 97 2.34 -25.48 12.74
N ALA A 98 2.04 -26.03 13.91
CA ALA A 98 0.67 -26.27 14.36
C ALA A 98 -0.11 -24.95 14.53
N PHE A 99 0.51 -23.89 15.03
CA PHE A 99 -0.10 -22.56 15.05
C PHE A 99 -0.30 -21.99 13.64
N ASN A 100 0.63 -22.22 12.72
CA ASN A 100 0.45 -21.83 11.32
C ASN A 100 -0.75 -22.54 10.69
N ASN A 101 -0.88 -23.85 10.89
CA ASN A 101 -2.03 -24.61 10.42
C ASN A 101 -3.34 -24.09 11.02
N GLN A 102 -3.36 -23.83 12.33
CA GLN A 102 -4.52 -23.25 13.01
C GLN A 102 -4.89 -21.87 12.46
N GLY A 103 -3.90 -21.07 12.08
CA GLY A 103 -4.12 -19.78 11.43
C GLY A 103 -4.83 -19.91 10.09
N VAL A 104 -4.40 -20.88 9.26
CA VAL A 104 -5.06 -21.20 7.97
C VAL A 104 -6.50 -21.67 8.20
N TYR A 105 -6.76 -22.50 9.21
CA TYR A 105 -8.11 -22.99 9.51
C TYR A 105 -9.04 -21.85 9.96
N TRP A 106 -8.57 -20.94 10.81
CA TRP A 106 -9.33 -19.75 11.20
C TRP A 106 -9.60 -18.81 10.02
N GLN A 107 -8.63 -18.67 9.12
CA GLN A 107 -8.78 -17.85 7.91
C GLN A 107 -9.89 -18.41 7.00
N GLU A 108 -9.96 -19.74 6.84
CA GLU A 108 -11.00 -20.41 6.03
C GLU A 108 -12.40 -20.19 6.62
N LEU A 109 -12.51 -20.15 7.95
CA LEU A 109 -13.77 -19.85 8.65
C LEU A 109 -14.13 -18.35 8.64
N GLY A 110 -13.27 -17.49 8.05
CA GLY A 110 -13.46 -16.04 8.02
C GLY A 110 -13.06 -15.31 9.32
N GLU A 111 -12.57 -16.04 10.33
CA GLU A 111 -12.13 -15.52 11.63
C GLU A 111 -10.71 -14.93 11.57
N ARG A 112 -10.57 -13.85 10.79
CA ARG A 112 -9.28 -13.27 10.41
C ARG A 112 -8.45 -12.77 11.59
N ASP A 113 -9.10 -12.19 12.62
CA ASP A 113 -8.40 -11.71 13.81
C ASP A 113 -7.84 -12.85 14.65
N SER A 114 -8.55 -13.96 14.73
CA SER A 114 -8.10 -15.19 15.38
C SER A 114 -6.92 -15.80 14.62
N ALA A 115 -7.00 -15.85 13.28
CA ALA A 115 -5.90 -16.29 12.42
C ALA A 115 -4.63 -15.45 12.66
N ILE A 116 -4.73 -14.11 12.60
CA ILE A 116 -3.59 -13.22 12.82
C ILE A 116 -2.95 -13.42 14.20
N ARG A 117 -3.75 -13.60 15.26
CA ARG A 117 -3.21 -13.85 16.62
C ARG A 117 -2.35 -15.11 16.68
N VAL A 118 -2.88 -16.22 16.19
CA VAL A 118 -2.14 -17.51 16.26
C VAL A 118 -0.93 -17.54 15.31
N LEU A 119 -1.03 -16.91 14.13
CA LEU A 119 0.10 -16.77 13.22
C LEU A 119 1.23 -15.90 13.83
N LYS A 120 0.91 -14.85 14.56
CA LYS A 120 1.90 -14.04 15.30
C LYS A 120 2.58 -14.88 16.38
N SER A 121 1.84 -15.72 17.12
CA SER A 121 2.44 -16.66 18.08
C SER A 121 3.41 -17.63 17.40
N SER A 122 3.10 -18.08 16.19
CA SER A 122 4.03 -18.89 15.40
C SER A 122 5.32 -18.13 15.07
N VAL A 123 5.21 -16.85 14.66
CA VAL A 123 6.38 -15.99 14.39
C VAL A 123 7.25 -15.84 15.64
N ASP A 124 6.64 -15.54 16.79
CA ASP A 124 7.35 -15.33 18.05
C ASP A 124 8.18 -16.57 18.44
N ILE A 125 7.63 -17.76 18.27
CA ILE A 125 8.35 -19.01 18.51
C ILE A 125 9.52 -19.17 17.52
N LEU A 126 9.28 -18.95 16.21
CA LEU A 126 10.29 -19.13 15.17
C LEU A 126 11.46 -18.15 15.29
N GLN A 127 11.27 -17.01 15.93
CA GLN A 127 12.37 -16.09 16.25
C GLN A 127 13.33 -16.65 17.31
N THR A 128 12.89 -17.61 18.12
CA THR A 128 13.66 -18.20 19.23
C THR A 128 14.35 -19.50 18.88
N VAL A 129 14.04 -20.11 17.72
CA VAL A 129 14.61 -21.40 17.28
C VAL A 129 15.59 -21.22 16.12
N ARG A 130 16.44 -22.24 15.93
CA ARG A 130 17.43 -22.22 14.82
C ARG A 130 16.80 -22.50 13.46
N ASN A 131 15.89 -23.49 13.41
CA ASN A 131 15.20 -23.84 12.17
C ASN A 131 14.05 -22.88 11.93
N ARG A 132 14.16 -22.05 10.89
CA ARG A 132 13.19 -21.02 10.49
C ARG A 132 12.56 -21.31 9.14
N SER A 133 12.65 -22.54 8.62
CA SER A 133 12.21 -22.89 7.27
C SER A 133 10.74 -22.53 6.99
N ILE A 134 9.85 -22.67 7.99
CA ILE A 134 8.43 -22.38 7.84
C ILE A 134 8.07 -20.90 8.04
N LEU A 135 9.03 -20.03 8.41
CA LEU A 135 8.76 -18.61 8.69
C LEU A 135 8.23 -17.88 7.45
N THR A 136 8.70 -18.26 6.26
CA THR A 136 8.20 -17.76 4.99
C THR A 136 6.70 -18.02 4.82
N SER A 137 6.28 -19.27 5.04
CA SER A 137 4.86 -19.66 4.93
C SER A 137 3.99 -18.94 5.97
N VAL A 138 4.49 -18.74 7.20
CA VAL A 138 3.77 -17.98 8.24
C VAL A 138 3.58 -16.51 7.82
N TYR A 139 4.61 -15.89 7.25
CA TYR A 139 4.50 -14.52 6.77
C TYR A 139 3.56 -14.40 5.55
N ILE A 140 3.55 -15.38 4.64
CA ILE A 140 2.59 -15.43 3.53
C ILE A 140 1.16 -15.48 4.09
N ASN A 141 0.88 -16.39 5.04
CA ASN A 141 -0.44 -16.51 5.64
C ASN A 141 -0.86 -15.25 6.42
N LEU A 142 0.06 -14.57 7.11
CA LEU A 142 -0.20 -13.27 7.71
C LEU A 142 -0.54 -12.21 6.67
N ALA A 143 0.20 -12.18 5.56
CA ALA A 143 -0.06 -11.25 4.47
C ALA A 143 -1.44 -11.49 3.86
N ASP A 144 -1.82 -12.75 3.63
CA ASP A 144 -3.14 -13.12 3.12
C ASP A 144 -4.28 -12.72 4.06
N CYS A 145 -4.11 -12.92 5.37
CA CYS A 145 -5.08 -12.47 6.37
C CYS A 145 -5.26 -10.94 6.34
N HIS A 146 -4.16 -10.19 6.27
CA HIS A 146 -4.23 -8.74 6.17
C HIS A 146 -4.83 -8.26 4.84
N LEU A 147 -4.53 -8.94 3.73
CA LEU A 147 -5.15 -8.67 2.43
C LEU A 147 -6.67 -8.80 2.48
N GLN A 148 -7.16 -9.90 3.07
CA GLN A 148 -8.60 -10.14 3.24
C GLN A 148 -9.29 -9.15 4.19
N LYS A 149 -8.53 -8.52 5.10
CA LYS A 149 -9.01 -7.42 5.95
C LYS A 149 -9.01 -6.07 5.25
N GLY A 150 -8.39 -5.94 4.08
CA GLY A 150 -8.13 -4.66 3.42
C GLY A 150 -7.00 -3.86 4.09
N ASP A 151 -6.19 -4.49 4.93
CA ASP A 151 -5.01 -3.88 5.57
C ASP A 151 -3.79 -4.06 4.66
N TYR A 152 -3.79 -3.32 3.58
CA TYR A 152 -2.78 -3.42 2.52
C TYR A 152 -1.34 -3.08 2.98
N PRO A 153 -1.12 -2.10 3.89
CA PRO A 153 0.22 -1.82 4.40
C PRO A 153 0.85 -3.03 5.10
N HIS A 154 0.12 -3.69 6.01
CA HIS A 154 0.62 -4.89 6.68
C HIS A 154 0.71 -6.09 5.74
N CYS A 155 -0.21 -6.21 4.77
CA CYS A 155 -0.11 -7.23 3.72
C CYS A 155 1.22 -7.12 2.96
N GLY A 156 1.53 -5.96 2.40
CA GLY A 156 2.78 -5.71 1.71
C GLY A 156 4.02 -5.93 2.59
N PHE A 157 3.93 -5.53 3.87
CA PHE A 157 4.98 -5.75 4.86
C PHE A 157 5.31 -7.24 5.03
N TYR A 158 4.31 -8.07 5.26
CA TYR A 158 4.54 -9.48 5.51
C TYR A 158 4.98 -10.23 4.25
N TYR A 159 4.47 -9.91 3.06
CA TYR A 159 4.99 -10.51 1.82
C TYR A 159 6.45 -10.14 1.58
N ARG A 160 6.86 -8.89 1.82
CA ARG A 160 8.27 -8.50 1.69
C ARG A 160 9.16 -9.16 2.74
N LYS A 161 8.66 -9.36 3.97
CA LYS A 161 9.35 -10.18 4.98
C LYS A 161 9.49 -11.63 4.54
N ALA A 162 8.45 -12.22 3.97
CA ALA A 162 8.50 -13.56 3.41
C ALA A 162 9.57 -13.67 2.33
N LEU A 163 9.61 -12.71 1.39
CA LEU A 163 10.60 -12.66 0.32
C LEU A 163 12.03 -12.59 0.87
N LEU A 164 12.28 -11.71 1.82
CA LEU A 164 13.58 -11.55 2.43
C LEU A 164 14.06 -12.84 3.13
N VAL A 165 13.15 -13.53 3.83
CA VAL A 165 13.47 -14.82 4.48
C VAL A 165 13.72 -15.90 3.44
N ALA A 166 12.90 -15.98 2.38
CA ALA A 166 13.08 -16.92 1.29
C ALA A 166 14.44 -16.75 0.61
N ASP A 167 14.82 -15.51 0.29
CA ASP A 167 16.11 -15.17 -0.29
C ASP A 167 17.28 -15.51 0.65
N SER A 168 17.14 -15.20 1.95
CA SER A 168 18.20 -15.44 2.95
C SER A 168 18.45 -16.92 3.24
N LEU A 169 17.42 -17.73 3.12
CA LEU A 169 17.48 -19.18 3.32
C LEU A 169 17.75 -19.97 2.04
N GLY A 170 17.79 -19.29 0.87
CA GLY A 170 17.93 -19.93 -0.43
C GLY A 170 16.79 -20.90 -0.73
N LEU A 171 15.56 -20.55 -0.31
CA LEU A 171 14.39 -21.42 -0.50
C LEU A 171 14.04 -21.54 -1.99
N GLY A 172 13.35 -22.64 -2.32
CA GLY A 172 13.04 -22.99 -3.70
C GLY A 172 12.06 -22.04 -4.38
N TYR A 173 11.90 -22.24 -5.68
CA TYR A 173 11.04 -21.43 -6.56
C TYR A 173 9.58 -21.36 -6.12
N ARG A 174 9.07 -22.38 -5.42
CA ARG A 174 7.68 -22.45 -4.96
C ARG A 174 7.33 -21.33 -3.98
N ASP A 175 8.19 -21.08 -2.99
CA ASP A 175 7.95 -20.00 -2.01
C ASP A 175 7.92 -18.65 -2.70
N HIS A 176 8.82 -18.39 -3.65
CA HIS A 176 8.84 -17.17 -4.44
C HIS A 176 7.59 -17.00 -5.30
N PHE A 177 7.06 -18.09 -5.88
CA PHE A 177 5.82 -18.05 -6.66
C PHE A 177 4.64 -17.56 -5.82
N ALA A 178 4.45 -18.11 -4.61
CA ALA A 178 3.40 -17.71 -3.69
C ALA A 178 3.52 -16.23 -3.29
N ILE A 179 4.74 -15.79 -2.97
CA ILE A 179 5.02 -14.40 -2.60
C ILE A 179 4.73 -13.44 -3.75
N TYR A 180 5.26 -13.71 -4.95
CA TYR A 180 5.05 -12.84 -6.11
C TYR A 180 3.58 -12.80 -6.53
N SER A 181 2.88 -13.93 -6.48
CA SER A 181 1.44 -14.01 -6.73
C SER A 181 0.64 -13.17 -5.75
N GLY A 182 1.02 -13.21 -4.47
CA GLY A 182 0.41 -12.42 -3.42
C GLY A 182 0.67 -10.92 -3.58
N LEU A 183 1.91 -10.51 -3.89
CA LEU A 183 2.25 -9.12 -4.18
C LEU A 183 1.53 -8.62 -5.43
N ALA A 184 1.45 -9.43 -6.49
CA ALA A 184 0.70 -9.08 -7.69
C ALA A 184 -0.77 -8.81 -7.36
N LYS A 185 -1.39 -9.64 -6.51
CA LYS A 185 -2.77 -9.46 -6.03
C LYS A 185 -2.91 -8.20 -5.19
N LEU A 186 -1.98 -7.94 -4.28
CA LEU A 186 -1.97 -6.71 -3.47
C LEU A 186 -1.99 -5.46 -4.36
N TYR A 187 -1.05 -5.38 -5.33
CA TYR A 187 -0.97 -4.21 -6.20
C TYR A 187 -2.14 -4.12 -7.19
N LEU A 188 -2.75 -5.24 -7.55
CA LEU A 188 -4.01 -5.25 -8.30
C LEU A 188 -5.16 -4.62 -7.48
N GLU A 189 -5.30 -4.98 -6.21
CA GLU A 189 -6.31 -4.39 -5.31
C GLU A 189 -6.09 -2.88 -5.10
N LEU A 190 -4.83 -2.45 -5.12
CA LEU A 190 -4.46 -1.03 -5.06
C LEU A 190 -4.57 -0.30 -6.41
N GLU A 191 -4.95 -1.00 -7.49
CA GLU A 191 -5.00 -0.49 -8.88
C GLU A 191 -3.63 0.04 -9.37
N ASN A 192 -2.54 -0.43 -8.77
CA ASN A 192 -1.20 -0.18 -9.26
C ASN A 192 -0.82 -1.25 -10.29
N PHE A 193 -1.37 -1.10 -11.51
CA PHE A 193 -1.23 -2.08 -12.58
C PHE A 193 0.23 -2.31 -13.04
N PRO A 194 1.12 -1.29 -13.09
CA PRO A 194 2.51 -1.52 -13.44
C PRO A 194 3.22 -2.48 -12.49
N GLU A 195 3.18 -2.23 -11.18
CA GLU A 195 3.77 -3.12 -10.18
C GLU A 195 3.08 -4.48 -10.15
N ALA A 196 1.75 -4.53 -10.24
CA ALA A 196 1.03 -5.80 -10.33
C ALA A 196 1.57 -6.65 -11.48
N ASN A 197 1.76 -6.04 -12.67
CA ASN A 197 2.29 -6.75 -13.83
C ASN A 197 3.73 -7.22 -13.63
N GLU A 198 4.58 -6.41 -13.01
CA GLU A 198 5.97 -6.80 -12.71
C GLU A 198 6.01 -8.08 -11.87
N TYR A 199 5.20 -8.16 -10.81
CA TYR A 199 5.14 -9.34 -9.97
C TYR A 199 4.46 -10.54 -10.65
N PHE A 200 3.46 -10.32 -11.50
CA PHE A 200 2.92 -11.39 -12.32
C PHE A 200 3.96 -12.00 -13.24
N VAL A 201 4.78 -11.17 -13.92
CA VAL A 201 5.85 -11.65 -14.80
C VAL A 201 6.90 -12.43 -13.99
N LYS A 202 7.29 -11.96 -12.80
CA LYS A 202 8.20 -12.69 -11.91
C LYS A 202 7.64 -14.06 -11.52
N ALA A 203 6.36 -14.15 -11.20
CA ALA A 203 5.71 -15.41 -10.88
C ALA A 203 5.63 -16.34 -12.10
N GLU A 204 5.31 -15.83 -13.29
CA GLU A 204 5.27 -16.62 -14.54
C GLU A 204 6.64 -17.23 -14.90
N GLN A 205 7.74 -16.52 -14.64
CA GLN A 205 9.11 -17.01 -14.89
C GLN A 205 9.49 -18.22 -14.02
N ILE A 206 8.86 -18.39 -12.86
CA ILE A 206 9.10 -19.52 -11.97
C ILE A 206 8.51 -20.83 -12.52
N GLY A 207 7.47 -20.71 -13.37
CA GLY A 207 6.91 -21.84 -14.10
C GLY A 207 5.98 -22.75 -13.26
N ASN A 208 5.96 -24.05 -13.56
CA ASN A 208 4.94 -25.00 -13.11
C ASN A 208 5.23 -25.69 -11.75
N SER A 209 6.16 -25.23 -10.98
CA SER A 209 6.55 -25.83 -9.69
C SER A 209 5.56 -25.57 -8.55
N CYS A 210 4.29 -25.23 -8.84
CA CYS A 210 3.27 -24.86 -7.87
C CYS A 210 2.09 -25.84 -7.88
N THR A 211 1.38 -25.92 -6.75
CA THR A 211 0.20 -26.75 -6.60
C THR A 211 -0.92 -26.34 -7.55
N PRO A 212 -1.89 -27.22 -7.88
CA PRO A 212 -3.08 -26.84 -8.65
C PRO A 212 -3.84 -25.66 -8.04
N TYR A 213 -3.90 -25.56 -6.71
CA TYR A 213 -4.54 -24.49 -5.98
C TYR A 213 -3.84 -23.14 -6.21
N GLU A 214 -2.52 -23.09 -6.06
CA GLU A 214 -1.71 -21.90 -6.34
C GLU A 214 -1.84 -21.47 -7.82
N ARG A 215 -1.82 -22.41 -8.75
CA ARG A 215 -2.02 -22.13 -10.19
C ARG A 215 -3.41 -21.56 -10.48
N TYR A 216 -4.43 -22.08 -9.81
CA TYR A 216 -5.79 -21.55 -9.92
C TYR A 216 -5.84 -20.08 -9.45
N PHE A 217 -5.36 -19.82 -8.21
CA PHE A 217 -5.35 -18.46 -7.68
C PHE A 217 -4.59 -17.48 -8.55
N PHE A 218 -3.41 -17.87 -9.00
CA PHE A 218 -2.63 -17.09 -9.93
C PHE A 218 -3.39 -16.79 -11.23
N SER A 219 -3.93 -17.83 -11.86
CA SER A 219 -4.63 -17.69 -13.14
C SER A 219 -5.88 -16.83 -13.01
N ASN A 220 -6.66 -17.00 -11.95
CA ASN A 220 -7.85 -16.20 -11.69
C ASN A 220 -7.47 -14.72 -11.39
N THR A 221 -6.42 -14.49 -10.60
CA THR A 221 -5.96 -13.12 -10.30
C THR A 221 -5.37 -12.42 -11.52
N ARG A 222 -4.66 -13.16 -12.38
CA ARG A 222 -4.15 -12.65 -13.67
C ARG A 222 -5.29 -12.32 -14.62
N GLY A 223 -6.35 -13.13 -14.63
CA GLY A 223 -7.60 -12.84 -15.35
C GLY A 223 -8.23 -11.53 -14.87
N ASN A 224 -8.32 -11.33 -13.56
CA ASN A 224 -8.81 -10.08 -12.97
C ASN A 224 -7.93 -8.87 -13.33
N TYR A 225 -6.62 -9.04 -13.43
CA TYR A 225 -5.72 -7.99 -13.91
C TYR A 225 -6.11 -7.53 -15.33
N TYR A 226 -6.24 -8.47 -16.26
CA TYR A 226 -6.63 -8.14 -17.64
C TYR A 226 -8.07 -7.64 -17.75
N TYR A 227 -8.98 -8.08 -16.88
CA TYR A 227 -10.31 -7.51 -16.74
C TYR A 227 -10.23 -6.00 -16.38
N ASN A 228 -9.45 -5.65 -15.35
CA ASN A 228 -9.31 -4.29 -14.89
C ASN A 228 -8.58 -3.37 -15.89
N THR A 229 -7.63 -3.93 -16.67
CA THR A 229 -6.96 -3.20 -17.77
C THR A 229 -7.80 -3.18 -19.05
N LYS A 230 -9.00 -3.79 -19.05
CA LYS A 230 -9.93 -3.89 -20.21
C LYS A 230 -9.40 -4.70 -21.39
N GLU A 231 -8.45 -5.57 -21.15
CA GLU A 231 -7.91 -6.50 -22.15
C GLU A 231 -8.70 -7.83 -22.09
N TYR A 232 -9.98 -7.77 -22.47
CA TYR A 232 -10.96 -8.82 -22.21
C TYR A 232 -10.62 -10.18 -22.86
N GLU A 233 -9.99 -10.18 -24.03
CA GLU A 233 -9.56 -11.43 -24.68
C GLU A 233 -8.50 -12.15 -23.84
N LYS A 234 -7.52 -11.41 -23.32
CA LYS A 234 -6.51 -11.98 -22.43
C LYS A 234 -7.13 -12.43 -21.10
N ALA A 235 -8.09 -11.67 -20.57
CA ALA A 235 -8.82 -12.06 -19.35
C ALA A 235 -9.55 -13.39 -19.58
N LEU A 236 -10.21 -13.54 -20.73
CA LEU A 236 -10.90 -14.77 -21.13
C LEU A 236 -9.96 -15.99 -21.15
N ASP A 237 -8.77 -15.84 -21.73
CA ASP A 237 -7.78 -16.92 -21.80
C ASP A 237 -7.31 -17.35 -20.40
N TRP A 238 -7.07 -16.40 -19.51
CA TRP A 238 -6.64 -16.69 -18.15
C TRP A 238 -7.76 -17.31 -17.30
N PHE A 239 -8.99 -16.83 -17.43
CA PHE A 239 -10.12 -17.46 -16.75
C PHE A 239 -10.42 -18.85 -17.27
N ARG A 240 -10.25 -19.11 -18.58
CA ARG A 240 -10.34 -20.47 -19.13
C ARG A 240 -9.26 -21.42 -18.60
N LYS A 241 -8.03 -20.89 -18.37
CA LYS A 241 -6.98 -21.66 -17.68
C LYS A 241 -7.41 -21.99 -16.25
N ALA A 242 -7.93 -21.00 -15.52
CA ALA A 242 -8.41 -21.18 -14.15
C ALA A 242 -9.57 -22.20 -14.10
N ASP A 243 -10.55 -22.12 -15.02
CA ASP A 243 -11.69 -23.06 -15.09
C ASP A 243 -11.23 -24.50 -15.27
N ARG A 244 -10.28 -24.75 -16.18
CA ARG A 244 -9.71 -26.10 -16.39
C ARG A 244 -9.02 -26.65 -15.15
N ILE A 245 -8.30 -25.81 -14.40
CA ILE A 245 -7.62 -26.24 -13.18
C ILE A 245 -8.64 -26.65 -12.10
N THR A 246 -9.77 -25.96 -12.01
CA THR A 246 -10.82 -26.26 -11.02
C THR A 246 -11.53 -27.58 -11.24
N GLU A 247 -11.35 -28.25 -12.38
CA GLU A 247 -11.92 -29.60 -12.62
C GLU A 247 -11.39 -30.66 -11.65
N ALA A 248 -10.15 -30.48 -11.16
CA ALA A 248 -9.53 -31.35 -10.20
C ALA A 248 -9.97 -31.06 -8.74
N PHE A 249 -10.72 -29.97 -8.49
CA PHE A 249 -11.07 -29.58 -7.14
C PHE A 249 -12.34 -30.24 -6.63
N PRO A 250 -12.35 -30.80 -5.41
CA PRO A 250 -13.55 -31.37 -4.82
C PRO A 250 -14.62 -30.31 -4.50
N GLN A 251 -14.22 -29.06 -4.34
CA GLN A 251 -15.08 -27.96 -3.95
C GLN A 251 -15.58 -27.20 -5.20
N PRO A 252 -16.90 -27.15 -5.46
CA PRO A 252 -17.44 -26.50 -6.65
C PRO A 252 -17.36 -24.98 -6.61
N LEU A 253 -17.12 -24.37 -5.43
CA LEU A 253 -17.11 -22.92 -5.23
C LEU A 253 -16.10 -22.21 -6.13
N TYR A 254 -14.88 -22.73 -6.24
CA TYR A 254 -13.83 -22.12 -7.06
C TYR A 254 -14.20 -22.10 -8.55
N LYS A 255 -14.80 -23.20 -9.03
CA LYS A 255 -15.32 -23.28 -10.38
C LYS A 255 -16.48 -22.33 -10.61
N ALA A 256 -17.37 -22.18 -9.63
CA ALA A 256 -18.49 -21.24 -9.68
C ALA A 256 -17.99 -19.78 -9.83
N ILE A 257 -16.97 -19.38 -9.06
CA ILE A 257 -16.38 -18.04 -9.14
C ILE A 257 -15.81 -17.76 -10.53
N VAL A 258 -14.99 -18.68 -11.06
CA VAL A 258 -14.40 -18.50 -12.40
C VAL A 258 -15.45 -18.45 -13.49
N ARG A 259 -16.49 -19.28 -13.41
CA ARG A 259 -17.57 -19.25 -14.38
C ARG A 259 -18.40 -17.99 -14.29
N GLY A 260 -18.57 -17.41 -13.10
CA GLY A 260 -19.11 -16.07 -12.93
C GLY A 260 -18.28 -15.01 -13.67
N ASN A 261 -16.95 -15.05 -13.49
CA ASN A 261 -16.02 -14.15 -14.17
C ASN A 261 -16.07 -14.33 -15.70
N LEU A 262 -16.11 -15.58 -16.19
CA LEU A 262 -16.27 -15.87 -17.64
C LEU A 262 -17.59 -15.30 -18.17
N GLY A 263 -18.69 -15.48 -17.44
CA GLY A 263 -19.99 -14.92 -17.80
C GLY A 263 -19.95 -13.40 -17.90
N GLU A 264 -19.29 -12.74 -16.94
CA GLU A 264 -19.10 -11.27 -16.94
C GLU A 264 -18.29 -10.81 -18.16
N ILE A 265 -17.17 -11.49 -18.50
CA ILE A 265 -16.41 -11.18 -19.70
C ILE A 265 -17.27 -11.32 -20.96
N PHE A 266 -18.06 -12.40 -21.08
CA PHE A 266 -18.92 -12.60 -22.24
C PHE A 266 -20.01 -11.53 -22.37
N ILE A 267 -20.51 -10.97 -21.27
CA ILE A 267 -21.37 -9.78 -21.31
C ILE A 267 -20.61 -8.57 -21.92
N LEU A 268 -19.37 -8.34 -21.46
CA LEU A 268 -18.55 -7.20 -21.89
C LEU A 268 -18.18 -7.26 -23.37
N ILE A 269 -17.91 -8.47 -23.90
CA ILE A 269 -17.64 -8.68 -25.32
C ILE A 269 -18.91 -8.95 -26.16
N ARG A 270 -20.10 -8.73 -25.57
CA ARG A 270 -21.41 -8.81 -26.21
C ARG A 270 -21.76 -10.17 -26.81
N GLN A 271 -21.47 -11.24 -26.09
CA GLN A 271 -21.84 -12.60 -26.44
C GLN A 271 -22.87 -13.17 -25.44
N PRO A 272 -24.16 -12.84 -25.57
CA PRO A 272 -25.17 -13.15 -24.57
C PRO A 272 -25.39 -14.65 -24.34
N ASP A 273 -25.34 -15.46 -25.37
CA ASP A 273 -25.54 -16.92 -25.25
C ASP A 273 -24.44 -17.57 -24.39
N SER A 274 -23.18 -17.21 -24.66
CA SER A 274 -22.05 -17.68 -23.87
C SER A 274 -22.12 -17.15 -22.44
N ALA A 275 -22.48 -15.87 -22.25
CA ALA A 275 -22.66 -15.29 -20.94
C ALA A 275 -23.70 -16.07 -20.14
N ARG A 276 -24.87 -16.33 -20.72
CA ARG A 276 -25.96 -17.10 -20.10
C ARG A 276 -25.48 -18.47 -19.67
N PHE A 277 -24.83 -19.20 -20.57
CA PHE A 277 -24.31 -20.54 -20.29
C PHE A 277 -23.40 -20.54 -19.03
N TYR A 278 -22.43 -19.63 -18.97
CA TYR A 278 -21.49 -19.59 -17.86
C TYR A 278 -22.12 -19.09 -16.57
N LEU A 279 -23.04 -18.12 -16.61
CA LEU A 279 -23.75 -17.61 -15.45
C LEU A 279 -24.69 -18.65 -14.84
N ASP A 280 -25.44 -19.40 -15.67
CA ASP A 280 -26.36 -20.43 -15.21
C ASP A 280 -25.59 -21.57 -14.55
N ASP A 281 -24.44 -21.95 -15.11
CA ASP A 281 -23.59 -22.95 -14.50
C ASP A 281 -22.93 -22.46 -13.21
N ALA A 282 -22.45 -21.21 -13.18
CA ALA A 282 -21.94 -20.59 -11.95
C ALA A 282 -23.01 -20.63 -10.83
N ARG A 283 -24.25 -20.22 -11.14
CA ARG A 283 -25.36 -20.21 -10.18
C ARG A 283 -25.63 -21.61 -9.64
N ARG A 284 -25.63 -22.62 -10.50
CA ARG A 284 -25.81 -24.02 -10.11
C ARG A 284 -24.70 -24.49 -9.18
N LEU A 285 -23.45 -24.17 -9.50
CA LEU A 285 -22.26 -24.58 -8.75
C LEU A 285 -22.12 -23.86 -7.38
N PHE A 286 -22.61 -22.61 -7.26
CA PHE A 286 -22.64 -21.93 -5.96
C PHE A 286 -23.49 -22.67 -4.94
N GLY A 287 -24.56 -23.38 -5.35
CA GLY A 287 -25.39 -24.17 -4.43
C GLY A 287 -25.83 -23.35 -3.21
N LYS A 288 -25.53 -23.86 -2.00
CA LYS A 288 -25.87 -23.14 -0.74
C LYS A 288 -25.12 -21.81 -0.57
N ALA A 289 -23.93 -21.64 -1.16
CA ALA A 289 -23.20 -20.36 -1.08
C ALA A 289 -23.98 -19.23 -1.78
N TYR A 290 -24.84 -19.54 -2.75
CA TYR A 290 -25.71 -18.56 -3.41
C TYR A 290 -26.73 -17.90 -2.46
N GLU A 291 -27.03 -18.52 -1.31
CA GLU A 291 -27.93 -17.94 -0.32
C GLU A 291 -27.29 -16.79 0.46
N GLN A 292 -25.97 -16.66 0.41
CA GLN A 292 -25.27 -15.53 1.02
C GLN A 292 -25.61 -14.22 0.28
N PRO A 293 -26.01 -13.14 1.02
CA PRO A 293 -26.48 -11.89 0.42
C PRO A 293 -25.52 -11.30 -0.62
N SER A 294 -24.22 -11.30 -0.36
CA SER A 294 -23.21 -10.76 -1.28
C SER A 294 -23.11 -11.52 -2.61
N PHE A 295 -23.11 -12.85 -2.58
CA PHE A 295 -23.05 -13.65 -3.81
C PHE A 295 -24.33 -13.51 -4.63
N ARG A 296 -25.46 -13.53 -3.97
CA ARG A 296 -26.77 -13.35 -4.64
C ARG A 296 -26.85 -11.98 -5.31
N TYR A 297 -26.49 -10.93 -4.59
CA TYR A 297 -26.51 -9.56 -5.10
C TYR A 297 -25.59 -9.37 -6.30
N TYR A 298 -24.38 -9.96 -6.25
CA TYR A 298 -23.43 -9.94 -7.36
C TYR A 298 -23.99 -10.65 -8.58
N MET A 299 -24.49 -11.86 -8.41
CA MET A 299 -25.03 -12.67 -9.52
C MET A 299 -26.30 -12.03 -10.13
N ASP A 300 -27.22 -11.52 -9.31
CA ASP A 300 -28.40 -10.79 -9.80
C ASP A 300 -27.98 -9.57 -10.65
N GLY A 301 -26.91 -8.89 -10.24
CA GLY A 301 -26.32 -7.80 -11.01
C GLY A 301 -25.76 -8.27 -12.38
N LEU A 302 -25.09 -9.42 -12.45
CA LEU A 302 -24.59 -9.96 -13.72
C LEU A 302 -25.75 -10.38 -14.64
N TYR A 303 -26.77 -11.04 -14.11
CA TYR A 303 -27.99 -11.34 -14.89
C TYR A 303 -28.72 -10.08 -15.36
N ALA A 304 -28.72 -9.03 -14.55
CA ALA A 304 -29.27 -7.75 -14.99
C ALA A 304 -28.46 -7.13 -16.13
N SER A 305 -27.13 -7.23 -16.08
CA SER A 305 -26.27 -6.80 -17.21
C SER A 305 -26.55 -7.60 -18.48
N LEU A 306 -26.77 -8.91 -18.35
CA LEU A 306 -27.15 -9.76 -19.47
C LEU A 306 -28.53 -9.35 -20.04
N ALA A 307 -29.51 -9.14 -19.19
CA ALA A 307 -30.84 -8.66 -19.59
C ALA A 307 -30.79 -7.29 -20.29
N LEU A 308 -29.94 -6.37 -19.79
CA LEU A 308 -29.70 -5.08 -20.45
C LEU A 308 -29.04 -5.24 -21.82
N LEU A 309 -28.13 -6.20 -21.99
CA LEU A 309 -27.51 -6.50 -23.27
C LEU A 309 -28.53 -7.03 -24.27
N GLU A 310 -29.45 -7.89 -23.82
CA GLU A 310 -30.54 -8.46 -24.59
C GLU A 310 -31.72 -7.50 -24.77
N ASN A 311 -31.67 -6.32 -24.16
CA ASN A 311 -32.74 -5.32 -24.15
C ASN A 311 -34.03 -5.76 -23.44
N ASP A 312 -33.94 -6.76 -22.54
CA ASP A 312 -35.05 -7.10 -21.64
C ASP A 312 -35.03 -6.20 -20.40
N LEU A 313 -35.58 -4.99 -20.58
CA LEU A 313 -35.58 -3.97 -19.54
C LEU A 313 -36.46 -4.37 -18.33
N SER A 314 -37.47 -5.22 -18.56
CA SER A 314 -38.37 -5.69 -17.51
C SER A 314 -37.68 -6.70 -16.58
N GLN A 315 -36.89 -7.60 -17.13
CA GLN A 315 -36.10 -8.55 -16.35
C GLN A 315 -34.98 -7.82 -15.60
N ALA A 316 -34.27 -6.91 -16.26
CA ALA A 316 -33.23 -6.10 -15.63
C ALA A 316 -33.76 -5.34 -14.42
N GLU A 317 -34.93 -4.70 -14.54
CA GLU A 317 -35.55 -3.96 -13.43
C GLU A 317 -35.92 -4.87 -12.26
N ARG A 318 -36.52 -6.02 -12.51
CA ARG A 318 -36.87 -6.99 -11.46
C ARG A 318 -35.64 -7.43 -10.66
N LEU A 319 -34.54 -7.74 -11.36
CA LEU A 319 -33.30 -8.20 -10.74
C LEU A 319 -32.63 -7.09 -9.89
N LEU A 320 -32.58 -5.88 -10.42
CA LEU A 320 -31.94 -4.75 -9.73
C LEU A 320 -32.78 -4.15 -8.60
N SER A 321 -34.12 -4.36 -8.64
CA SER A 321 -35.06 -3.88 -7.62
C SER A 321 -35.31 -4.91 -6.52
N SER A 322 -34.71 -6.11 -6.59
CA SER A 322 -34.87 -7.11 -5.53
C SER A 322 -34.31 -6.56 -4.21
N ALA A 323 -35.07 -6.80 -3.11
CA ALA A 323 -34.66 -6.32 -1.79
C ALA A 323 -33.45 -7.12 -1.27
N HIS A 324 -32.38 -6.41 -0.98
CA HIS A 324 -31.17 -6.96 -0.35
C HIS A 324 -30.78 -6.13 0.87
N ASP A 325 -30.22 -6.78 1.88
CA ASP A 325 -29.58 -6.07 3.01
C ASP A 325 -28.22 -5.53 2.56
N LEU A 326 -28.20 -4.27 2.18
CA LEU A 326 -26.98 -3.61 1.66
C LEU A 326 -25.86 -3.52 2.69
N ASN A 327 -26.12 -3.67 3.99
CA ASN A 327 -25.07 -3.68 5.01
C ASN A 327 -24.18 -4.92 4.92
N GLN A 328 -24.68 -6.00 4.30
CA GLN A 328 -23.95 -7.24 4.10
C GLN A 328 -23.32 -7.35 2.69
N VAL A 329 -23.47 -6.33 1.86
CA VAL A 329 -23.02 -6.31 0.47
C VAL A 329 -21.74 -5.49 0.34
N ASN A 330 -20.79 -5.99 -0.46
CA ASN A 330 -19.61 -5.22 -0.80
C ASN A 330 -19.99 -3.91 -1.54
N PRO A 331 -19.56 -2.74 -1.07
CA PRO A 331 -19.88 -1.45 -1.69
C PRO A 331 -19.55 -1.36 -3.19
N LEU A 332 -18.55 -2.10 -3.66
CA LEU A 332 -18.19 -2.19 -5.08
C LEU A 332 -19.35 -2.77 -5.91
N TYR A 333 -20.05 -3.79 -5.40
CA TYR A 333 -21.21 -4.36 -6.10
C TYR A 333 -22.37 -3.37 -6.13
N THR A 334 -22.54 -2.58 -5.08
CA THR A 334 -23.53 -1.50 -5.04
C THR A 334 -23.23 -0.42 -6.09
N TYR A 335 -21.97 -0.06 -6.25
CA TYR A 335 -21.52 0.84 -7.34
C TYR A 335 -21.90 0.29 -8.72
N TYR A 336 -21.55 -0.97 -9.00
CA TYR A 336 -21.87 -1.58 -10.28
C TYR A 336 -23.38 -1.68 -10.52
N ASN A 337 -24.18 -1.98 -9.49
CA ASN A 337 -25.63 -2.05 -9.63
C ASN A 337 -26.25 -0.68 -9.86
N ASN A 338 -25.74 0.39 -9.24
CA ASN A 338 -26.17 1.75 -9.55
C ASN A 338 -25.84 2.13 -11.02
N ARG A 339 -24.68 1.72 -11.56
CA ARG A 339 -24.36 1.92 -12.98
C ARG A 339 -25.31 1.16 -13.91
N ARG A 340 -25.71 -0.06 -13.53
CA ARG A 340 -26.71 -0.85 -14.28
C ARG A 340 -28.09 -0.20 -14.22
N MET A 341 -28.49 0.37 -13.08
CA MET A 341 -29.73 1.13 -12.93
C MET A 341 -29.72 2.41 -13.78
N GLU A 342 -28.60 3.12 -13.81
CA GLU A 342 -28.41 4.26 -14.73
C GLU A 342 -28.66 3.84 -16.18
N GLU A 343 -28.02 2.77 -16.65
CA GLU A 343 -28.17 2.24 -18.01
C GLU A 343 -29.62 1.81 -18.28
N LEU A 344 -30.25 1.12 -17.34
CA LEU A 344 -31.64 0.68 -17.43
C LEU A 344 -32.58 1.87 -17.65
N TYR A 345 -32.51 2.88 -16.79
CA TYR A 345 -33.40 4.04 -16.88
C TYR A 345 -33.06 4.94 -18.07
N TYR A 346 -31.80 4.99 -18.50
CA TYR A 346 -31.44 5.64 -19.76
C TYR A 346 -32.11 4.97 -20.96
N LYS A 347 -32.06 3.63 -21.04
CA LYS A 347 -32.75 2.84 -22.09
C LYS A 347 -34.27 2.98 -22.02
N LYS A 348 -34.83 3.14 -20.84
CA LYS A 348 -36.25 3.45 -20.61
C LYS A 348 -36.62 4.89 -20.92
N LYS A 349 -35.67 5.77 -21.25
CA LYS A 349 -35.82 7.20 -21.48
C LYS A 349 -36.28 7.98 -20.25
N ASP A 350 -36.17 7.41 -19.05
CA ASP A 350 -36.36 8.10 -17.77
C ASP A 350 -35.03 8.74 -17.34
N TYR A 351 -34.68 9.82 -17.99
CA TYR A 351 -33.40 10.48 -17.77
C TYR A 351 -33.23 11.06 -16.36
N ARG A 352 -34.33 11.38 -15.67
CA ARG A 352 -34.29 11.84 -14.29
C ARG A 352 -33.77 10.74 -13.37
N LYS A 353 -34.37 9.56 -13.43
CA LYS A 353 -33.91 8.42 -12.63
C LYS A 353 -32.51 7.95 -13.04
N ALA A 354 -32.20 7.97 -14.34
CA ALA A 354 -30.86 7.66 -14.81
C ALA A 354 -29.83 8.59 -14.16
N TYR A 355 -30.11 9.89 -14.09
CA TYR A 355 -29.23 10.84 -13.43
C TYR A 355 -29.11 10.60 -11.92
N GLU A 356 -30.22 10.31 -11.23
CA GLU A 356 -30.21 9.99 -9.80
C GLU A 356 -29.33 8.78 -9.46
N PHE A 357 -29.37 7.73 -10.29
CA PHE A 357 -28.52 6.55 -10.11
C PHE A 357 -27.08 6.78 -10.52
N LYS A 358 -26.85 7.60 -11.53
CA LYS A 358 -25.52 8.07 -11.90
C LYS A 358 -24.87 8.81 -10.73
N ASP A 359 -25.57 9.78 -10.14
CA ASP A 359 -25.08 10.57 -9.01
C ASP A 359 -24.73 9.67 -7.82
N LYS A 360 -25.59 8.71 -7.48
CA LYS A 360 -25.29 7.69 -6.45
C LYS A 360 -24.06 6.85 -6.79
N ALA A 361 -23.89 6.47 -8.05
CA ALA A 361 -22.72 5.72 -8.49
C ALA A 361 -21.45 6.57 -8.39
N ASP A 362 -21.50 7.82 -8.84
CA ASP A 362 -20.36 8.73 -8.84
C ASP A 362 -19.93 9.07 -7.40
N MET A 363 -20.87 9.36 -6.49
CA MET A 363 -20.57 9.55 -5.06
C MET A 363 -19.90 8.32 -4.43
N LEU A 364 -20.40 7.13 -4.74
CA LEU A 364 -19.84 5.90 -4.21
C LEU A 364 -18.46 5.62 -4.82
N ASN A 365 -18.29 5.86 -6.11
CA ASN A 365 -17.01 5.75 -6.80
C ASN A 365 -15.95 6.68 -6.21
N ASP A 366 -16.31 7.93 -5.92
CA ASP A 366 -15.41 8.89 -5.28
C ASP A 366 -15.01 8.43 -3.87
N SER A 367 -15.96 7.89 -3.11
CA SER A 367 -15.67 7.30 -1.81
C SER A 367 -14.71 6.11 -1.91
N LEU A 368 -14.98 5.17 -2.80
CA LEU A 368 -14.13 3.99 -3.04
C LEU A 368 -12.74 4.40 -3.52
N ARG A 369 -12.66 5.36 -4.45
CA ARG A 369 -11.40 5.90 -4.95
C ARG A 369 -10.59 6.58 -3.85
N ASN A 370 -11.23 7.38 -3.00
CA ASN A 370 -10.57 8.03 -1.87
C ASN A 370 -10.02 7.00 -0.87
N VAL A 371 -10.73 5.89 -0.63
CA VAL A 371 -10.25 4.78 0.19
C VAL A 371 -9.04 4.11 -0.48
N LYS A 372 -9.09 3.84 -1.78
CA LYS A 372 -7.97 3.23 -2.53
C LYS A 372 -6.74 4.12 -2.53
N VAL A 373 -6.89 5.41 -2.81
CA VAL A 373 -5.78 6.38 -2.79
C VAL A 373 -5.16 6.43 -1.39
N ARG A 374 -5.97 6.49 -0.34
CA ARG A 374 -5.48 6.49 1.05
C ARG A 374 -4.71 5.21 1.38
N ASN A 375 -5.24 4.07 0.98
CA ASN A 375 -4.59 2.77 1.18
C ASN A 375 -3.27 2.66 0.39
N SER A 376 -3.25 3.17 -0.84
CA SER A 376 -2.04 3.21 -1.67
C SER A 376 -0.96 4.09 -1.06
N LEU A 377 -1.34 5.26 -0.56
CA LEU A 377 -0.42 6.16 0.14
C LEU A 377 0.08 5.54 1.45
N ALA A 378 -0.79 4.88 2.20
CA ALA A 378 -0.41 4.18 3.42
C ALA A 378 0.55 3.01 3.14
N GLU A 379 0.33 2.25 2.07
CA GLU A 379 1.25 1.17 1.65
C GLU A 379 2.61 1.73 1.24
N ILE A 380 2.64 2.83 0.49
CA ILE A 380 3.87 3.49 0.08
C ILE A 380 4.65 4.02 1.28
N ASP A 381 3.99 4.70 2.21
CA ASP A 381 4.61 5.18 3.45
C ASP A 381 5.17 4.02 4.27
N PHE A 382 4.41 2.94 4.37
CA PHE A 382 4.84 1.75 5.08
C PHE A 382 6.01 1.05 4.38
N ARG A 383 5.99 0.96 3.04
CA ARG A 383 7.09 0.43 2.22
C ARG A 383 8.36 1.24 2.38
N TYR A 384 8.23 2.57 2.34
CA TYR A 384 9.35 3.48 2.55
C TYR A 384 10.00 3.30 3.93
N ARG A 385 9.18 3.21 5.00
CA ARG A 385 9.68 2.94 6.36
C ARG A 385 10.33 1.55 6.52
N GLN A 386 9.94 0.63 5.67
CA GLN A 386 10.51 -0.72 5.61
C GLN A 386 11.85 -0.78 4.89
N ASP A 387 12.32 0.32 4.32
CA ASP A 387 13.46 0.36 3.41
C ASP A 387 14.48 -0.77 3.69
N THR A 388 14.92 -1.37 2.62
CA THR A 388 15.82 -2.54 2.63
C THR A 388 17.04 -2.37 3.53
N THR A 389 17.43 -1.12 3.82
CA THR A 389 18.51 -0.78 4.76
C THR A 389 18.13 -1.11 6.21
N LEU A 390 16.92 -0.80 6.64
CA LEU A 390 16.44 -1.11 8.01
C LEU A 390 16.21 -2.62 8.19
N LEU A 391 15.68 -3.27 7.16
CA LEU A 391 15.49 -4.75 7.17
C LEU A 391 16.83 -5.51 7.09
N LYS A 392 17.80 -5.03 6.31
CA LYS A 392 19.17 -5.55 6.34
C LYS A 392 19.82 -5.31 7.71
N MET A 393 19.59 -4.17 8.35
CA MET A 393 20.05 -3.92 9.71
C MET A 393 19.41 -4.86 10.74
N ASP A 394 18.09 -5.13 10.64
CA ASP A 394 17.42 -6.09 11.55
C ASP A 394 17.94 -7.50 11.38
N ILE A 395 18.19 -7.94 10.15
CA ILE A 395 18.80 -9.27 9.88
C ILE A 395 20.26 -9.29 10.31
N GLN A 396 21.03 -8.23 10.06
CA GLN A 396 22.39 -8.12 10.56
C GLN A 396 22.44 -8.07 12.09
N LEU A 397 21.46 -7.41 12.74
CA LEU A 397 21.30 -7.42 14.20
C LEU A 397 20.95 -8.82 14.74
N ILE A 398 20.10 -9.59 14.02
CA ILE A 398 19.76 -10.96 14.41
C ILE A 398 20.97 -11.87 14.24
N ASN A 399 21.70 -11.76 13.13
CA ASN A 399 22.94 -12.51 12.91
C ASN A 399 24.07 -12.06 13.85
N ALA A 400 24.17 -10.76 14.12
CA ALA A 400 25.13 -10.22 15.08
C ALA A 400 24.81 -10.61 16.55
N ARG A 401 23.52 -10.87 16.90
CA ARG A 401 23.18 -11.43 18.21
C ARG A 401 23.68 -12.86 18.38
N ASP A 402 23.63 -13.67 17.34
CA ASP A 402 24.19 -15.04 17.37
C ASP A 402 25.72 -15.03 17.42
N GLU A 403 26.37 -14.09 16.74
CA GLU A 403 27.82 -13.84 16.88
C GLU A 403 28.17 -13.20 18.24
N MET A 404 27.36 -12.26 18.74
CA MET A 404 27.60 -11.65 20.06
C MET A 404 27.53 -12.66 21.22
N SER A 405 26.72 -13.72 21.08
CA SER A 405 26.71 -14.81 22.08
C SER A 405 28.05 -15.56 22.14
N ARG A 406 28.75 -15.68 21.01
CA ARG A 406 30.12 -16.22 20.95
C ARG A 406 31.16 -15.23 21.48
N TRP A 407 30.96 -13.93 21.21
CA TRP A 407 31.88 -12.89 21.64
C TRP A 407 31.73 -12.50 23.12
N LYS A 408 30.54 -12.73 23.74
CA LYS A 408 30.34 -12.52 25.18
C LYS A 408 31.30 -13.36 26.02
N THR A 409 31.58 -14.58 25.58
CA THR A 409 32.52 -15.48 26.27
C THR A 409 33.98 -14.97 26.15
N ILE A 410 34.31 -14.37 25.02
CA ILE A 410 35.66 -13.78 24.79
C ILE A 410 35.76 -12.45 25.56
N ALA A 411 34.72 -11.62 25.55
CA ALA A 411 34.70 -10.34 26.24
C ALA A 411 34.87 -10.47 27.78
N TYR A 412 34.38 -11.57 28.39
CA TYR A 412 34.62 -11.85 29.81
C TYR A 412 36.13 -11.99 30.15
N TYR A 413 36.94 -12.54 29.24
CA TYR A 413 38.39 -12.63 29.44
C TYR A 413 39.12 -11.29 29.15
N CYS A 414 38.55 -10.44 28.27
CA CYS A 414 39.12 -9.12 28.00
C CYS A 414 38.84 -8.08 29.09
N VAL A 415 37.68 -8.19 29.80
CA VAL A 415 37.34 -7.28 30.91
C VAL A 415 38.31 -7.43 32.09
N LEU A 416 38.87 -8.63 32.30
CA LEU A 416 39.86 -8.87 33.36
C LEU A 416 41.18 -8.13 33.07
N LEU A 417 41.56 -7.96 31.82
CA LEU A 417 42.76 -7.19 31.38
C LEU A 417 42.53 -5.66 31.38
N LEU A 418 41.26 -5.23 31.20
CA LEU A 418 40.93 -3.78 31.19
C LEU A 418 40.91 -3.15 32.57
N LEU A 419 40.71 -3.93 33.65
CA LEU A 419 40.76 -3.44 35.03
C LEU A 419 42.18 -2.96 35.43
N LEU A 420 43.22 -3.43 34.74
CA LEU A 420 44.61 -3.00 34.95
C LEU A 420 44.99 -1.69 34.23
N SER A 421 44.16 -1.23 33.29
CA SER A 421 44.44 0.02 32.57
C SER A 421 43.67 1.25 33.10
N LEU A 422 42.94 1.13 34.21
CA LEU A 422 42.07 2.18 34.77
C LEU A 422 42.87 3.42 35.30
N SER A 423 44.14 3.28 35.59
CA SER A 423 44.99 4.41 36.02
C SER A 423 45.39 5.35 34.88
N ALA A 424 45.41 4.86 33.63
CA ALA A 424 45.69 5.69 32.46
C ALA A 424 44.44 6.40 31.89
N SER A 425 43.22 5.96 32.29
CA SER A 425 41.99 6.46 31.74
C SER A 425 41.51 7.80 32.32
N LEU A 426 41.98 8.20 33.49
CA LEU A 426 41.57 9.46 34.11
C LEU A 426 41.98 10.71 33.30
N CYS A 427 43.17 10.70 32.75
CA CYS A 427 43.66 11.76 31.85
C CYS A 427 42.90 11.83 30.53
N TRP A 428 42.44 10.63 30.01
CA TRP A 428 41.72 10.55 28.73
C TRP A 428 40.27 11.00 28.85
N ILE A 429 39.66 10.88 30.04
CA ILE A 429 38.28 11.32 30.33
C ILE A 429 38.15 12.84 30.20
N LEU A 430 39.15 13.60 30.67
CA LEU A 430 39.14 15.06 30.57
C LEU A 430 39.28 15.59 29.14
N TYR A 431 40.02 14.85 28.29
CA TYR A 431 40.14 15.17 26.88
C TYR A 431 38.86 14.85 26.09
N ARG A 432 38.16 13.77 26.47
CA ARG A 432 36.90 13.36 25.81
C ARG A 432 35.73 14.32 26.09
N ARG A 433 35.66 14.95 27.27
CA ARG A 433 34.57 15.91 27.57
C ARG A 433 34.50 17.04 26.54
N ARG A 434 35.62 17.56 26.11
CA ARG A 434 35.68 18.65 25.11
C ARG A 434 35.32 18.16 23.68
N LYS A 435 35.54 16.90 23.40
CA LYS A 435 35.22 16.32 22.05
C LYS A 435 33.75 15.94 21.92
N HIS A 436 33.10 15.57 23.03
CA HIS A 436 31.67 15.22 23.04
C HIS A 436 30.73 16.40 22.79
N GLU A 437 31.07 17.59 23.27
CA GLU A 437 30.27 18.80 22.99
C GLU A 437 30.22 19.14 21.51
N LYS A 438 31.33 18.95 20.79
CA LYS A 438 31.34 19.17 19.34
C LYS A 438 30.53 18.12 18.56
N GLN A 439 30.54 16.86 18.99
CA GLN A 439 29.78 15.78 18.29
C GLN A 439 28.27 15.90 18.54
N TYR A 440 27.87 16.36 19.70
CA TYR A 440 26.45 16.62 20.03
C TYR A 440 25.83 17.65 19.06
N TRP A 441 26.53 18.72 18.74
CA TRP A 441 26.09 19.72 17.78
C TRP A 441 25.97 19.18 16.35
N ILE A 442 26.85 18.27 15.95
CA ILE A 442 26.81 17.65 14.62
C ILE A 442 25.62 16.68 14.50
N GLN A 443 25.35 15.90 15.55
CA GLN A 443 24.19 14.99 15.56
C GLN A 443 22.86 15.73 15.56
N MET A 444 22.77 16.83 16.28
CA MET A 444 21.57 17.68 16.31
C MET A 444 21.26 18.30 14.94
N THR A 445 22.29 18.73 14.23
CA THR A 445 22.16 19.23 12.85
C THR A 445 21.76 18.12 11.86
N THR A 446 22.28 16.91 12.05
CA THR A 446 21.92 15.76 11.18
C THR A 446 20.49 15.29 11.43
N MET A 447 20.03 15.28 12.68
CA MET A 447 18.67 14.91 13.04
C MET A 447 17.64 15.94 12.53
N ASN A 448 17.99 17.22 12.56
CA ASN A 448 17.15 18.27 11.93
C ASN A 448 17.10 18.12 10.40
N ARG A 449 18.20 17.70 9.76
CA ARG A 449 18.22 17.37 8.31
C ARG A 449 17.34 16.16 7.99
N LEU A 450 17.38 15.11 8.81
CA LEU A 450 16.53 13.92 8.62
C LEU A 450 15.05 14.22 8.87
N ARG A 451 14.71 15.03 9.86
CA ARG A 451 13.32 15.53 10.05
C ARG A 451 12.82 16.33 8.85
N MET A 452 13.65 17.17 8.27
CA MET A 452 13.31 17.92 7.05
C MET A 452 13.11 16.98 5.85
N ALA A 453 13.94 15.94 5.71
CA ALA A 453 13.81 14.94 4.64
C ALA A 453 12.53 14.09 4.78
N VAL A 454 12.16 13.72 6.01
CA VAL A 454 10.92 12.94 6.29
C VAL A 454 9.66 13.74 6.03
N VAL A 455 9.64 15.04 6.37
CA VAL A 455 8.52 15.94 6.04
C VAL A 455 8.39 16.14 4.52
N ARG A 456 9.52 16.14 3.81
CA ARG A 456 9.61 16.29 2.36
C ARG A 456 9.11 15.08 1.56
N ASN A 457 9.25 13.87 2.10
CA ASN A 457 9.06 12.60 1.35
C ASN A 457 7.78 11.84 1.69
N ARG A 458 6.78 12.47 2.33
CA ARG A 458 5.53 11.80 2.74
C ARG A 458 4.68 11.25 1.60
N ILE A 459 4.94 11.65 0.36
CA ILE A 459 4.19 11.18 -0.81
C ILE A 459 5.20 10.95 -1.94
N SER A 460 5.26 9.72 -2.49
CA SER A 460 6.08 9.47 -3.69
C SER A 460 5.49 10.23 -4.89
N PRO A 461 6.21 11.20 -5.46
CA PRO A 461 5.73 11.97 -6.61
C PRO A 461 5.37 11.09 -7.79
N HIS A 462 6.20 10.09 -8.05
CA HIS A 462 6.06 9.14 -9.16
C HIS A 462 4.75 8.33 -9.10
N PHE A 463 4.29 7.97 -7.89
CA PHE A 463 3.04 7.24 -7.72
C PHE A 463 1.82 8.10 -8.07
N ILE A 464 1.78 9.36 -7.60
CA ILE A 464 0.68 10.28 -7.91
C ILE A 464 0.60 10.50 -9.42
N PHE A 465 1.76 10.68 -10.09
CA PHE A 465 1.77 10.87 -11.54
C PHE A 465 1.33 9.64 -12.31
N ASN A 466 1.75 8.45 -11.90
CA ASN A 466 1.30 7.22 -12.54
C ASN A 466 -0.20 7.02 -12.38
N ALA A 467 -0.75 7.23 -11.18
CA ALA A 467 -2.18 7.17 -10.93
C ALA A 467 -2.95 8.19 -11.82
N LEU A 468 -2.48 9.44 -11.89
CA LEU A 468 -3.11 10.49 -12.70
C LEU A 468 -2.99 10.22 -14.21
N ASN A 469 -1.85 9.71 -14.69
CA ASN A 469 -1.65 9.38 -16.11
C ASN A 469 -2.47 8.16 -16.55
N ILE A 470 -2.71 7.20 -15.65
CA ILE A 470 -3.59 6.04 -15.92
C ILE A 470 -5.05 6.49 -16.06
N ILE A 471 -5.46 7.48 -15.26
CA ILE A 471 -6.83 7.99 -15.25
C ILE A 471 -7.08 8.97 -16.42
N LEU A 472 -6.05 9.70 -16.89
CA LEU A 472 -6.17 10.70 -17.94
C LEU A 472 -6.84 10.20 -19.25
N PRO A 473 -6.54 8.99 -19.77
CA PRO A 473 -7.19 8.48 -20.97
C PRO A 473 -8.71 8.26 -20.80
N THR A 474 -9.15 7.94 -19.58
CA THR A 474 -10.57 7.71 -19.27
C THR A 474 -11.40 8.99 -19.42
N PHE A 475 -10.77 10.16 -19.20
CA PHE A 475 -11.41 11.47 -19.34
C PHE A 475 -11.32 12.07 -20.74
N ARG A 476 -10.57 11.45 -21.67
CA ARG A 476 -10.51 11.91 -23.08
C ARG A 476 -11.85 11.82 -23.82
N GLN A 477 -12.78 11.02 -23.29
CA GLN A 477 -14.11 10.84 -23.88
C GLN A 477 -15.09 11.95 -23.47
N TYR A 478 -14.73 12.81 -22.51
CA TYR A 478 -15.58 13.90 -22.04
C TYR A 478 -15.02 15.24 -22.55
N ASP A 479 -15.68 15.83 -23.55
CA ASP A 479 -15.37 17.17 -24.04
C ASP A 479 -15.41 18.17 -22.85
N GLY A 480 -14.28 18.84 -22.59
CA GLY A 480 -14.12 19.83 -21.52
C GLY A 480 -13.29 19.42 -20.32
N LEU A 481 -13.10 18.13 -19.99
CA LEU A 481 -12.35 17.69 -18.80
C LEU A 481 -10.85 17.42 -19.05
N ALA A 482 -10.45 17.18 -20.29
CA ALA A 482 -9.07 16.83 -20.63
C ALA A 482 -8.07 17.97 -20.39
N TYR A 483 -8.47 19.22 -20.59
CA TYR A 483 -7.62 20.39 -20.37
C TYR A 483 -7.39 20.67 -18.88
N PRO A 484 -8.43 20.73 -18.03
CA PRO A 484 -8.27 20.90 -16.58
C PRO A 484 -7.37 19.83 -15.93
N ILE A 485 -7.53 18.59 -16.34
CA ILE A 485 -6.73 17.48 -15.77
C ILE A 485 -5.26 17.57 -16.20
N ARG A 486 -4.97 17.92 -17.45
CA ARG A 486 -3.60 18.16 -17.91
C ARG A 486 -2.94 19.30 -17.14
N LEU A 487 -3.68 20.38 -16.92
CA LEU A 487 -3.19 21.53 -16.16
C LEU A 487 -2.93 21.16 -14.70
N LEU A 488 -3.83 20.38 -14.08
CA LEU A 488 -3.63 19.84 -12.73
C LEU A 488 -2.37 18.97 -12.63
N ILE A 489 -2.16 18.06 -13.58
CA ILE A 489 -0.95 17.22 -13.62
C ILE A 489 0.31 18.08 -13.73
N LYS A 490 0.26 19.13 -14.54
CA LYS A 490 1.39 20.04 -14.76
C LYS A 490 1.73 20.83 -13.49
N VAL A 491 0.72 21.35 -12.82
CA VAL A 491 0.88 22.08 -11.54
C VAL A 491 1.38 21.14 -10.44
N LEU A 492 0.81 19.92 -10.31
CA LEU A 492 1.27 18.95 -9.32
C LEU A 492 2.73 18.54 -9.56
N ARG A 493 3.11 18.33 -10.83
CA ARG A 493 4.51 18.01 -11.19
C ARG A 493 5.45 19.14 -10.82
N GLY A 494 5.07 20.37 -11.16
CA GLY A 494 5.86 21.57 -10.82
C GLY A 494 6.02 21.72 -9.31
N ASN A 495 4.95 21.59 -8.55
CA ASN A 495 4.97 21.67 -7.09
C ASN A 495 5.88 20.62 -6.45
N LEU A 496 5.82 19.39 -6.93
CA LEU A 496 6.66 18.32 -6.40
C LEU A 496 8.13 18.55 -6.77
N PHE A 497 8.41 18.92 -8.02
CA PHE A 497 9.78 19.23 -8.45
C PHE A 497 10.37 20.39 -7.63
N PHE A 498 9.61 21.45 -7.41
CA PHE A 498 10.08 22.62 -6.66
C PHE A 498 10.21 22.31 -5.15
N SER A 499 9.37 21.42 -4.60
CA SER A 499 9.49 21.03 -3.21
C SER A 499 10.80 20.27 -2.90
N GLU A 500 11.44 19.70 -3.92
CA GLU A 500 12.74 19.00 -3.80
C GLU A 500 13.93 19.95 -3.97
N GLN A 501 13.72 21.13 -4.53
CA GLN A 501 14.79 22.11 -4.77
C GLN A 501 14.88 23.13 -3.63
N ILE A 502 16.10 23.54 -3.32
CA ILE A 502 16.35 24.63 -2.36
C ILE A 502 16.07 25.97 -3.00
N ALA A 503 16.48 26.10 -4.27
CA ALA A 503 16.30 27.30 -5.07
C ALA A 503 15.94 26.92 -6.49
N VAL A 504 15.13 27.75 -7.14
CA VAL A 504 14.65 27.56 -8.51
C VAL A 504 14.83 28.84 -9.29
N SER A 505 14.77 28.74 -10.64
CA SER A 505 14.73 29.91 -11.49
C SER A 505 13.46 30.71 -11.23
N LEU A 506 13.57 32.03 -11.09
CA LEU A 506 12.42 32.92 -10.96
C LEU A 506 11.43 32.75 -12.12
N LYS A 507 11.94 32.56 -13.33
CA LYS A 507 11.12 32.35 -14.53
C LYS A 507 10.25 31.10 -14.44
N ASP A 508 10.84 30.00 -13.97
CA ASP A 508 10.13 28.73 -13.84
C ASP A 508 9.06 28.81 -12.76
N GLU A 509 9.36 29.50 -11.64
CA GLU A 509 8.39 29.65 -10.57
C GLU A 509 7.22 30.55 -10.99
N ILE A 510 7.48 31.65 -11.72
CA ILE A 510 6.41 32.49 -12.30
C ILE A 510 5.54 31.65 -13.26
N GLN A 511 6.15 30.82 -14.08
CA GLN A 511 5.40 29.95 -14.99
C GLN A 511 4.48 28.99 -14.24
N LEU A 512 4.98 28.37 -13.19
CA LEU A 512 4.20 27.49 -12.34
C LEU A 512 3.03 28.20 -11.65
N VAL A 513 3.27 29.42 -11.15
CA VAL A 513 2.23 30.26 -10.53
C VAL A 513 1.15 30.63 -11.56
N LYS A 514 1.53 30.97 -12.79
CA LYS A 514 0.56 31.24 -13.86
C LYS A 514 -0.32 30.02 -14.16
N GLU A 515 0.29 28.83 -14.24
CA GLU A 515 -0.42 27.56 -14.46
C GLU A 515 -1.35 27.21 -13.28
N TYR A 516 -0.89 27.45 -12.05
CA TYR A 516 -1.71 27.32 -10.84
C TYR A 516 -2.93 28.25 -10.87
N LEU A 517 -2.73 29.52 -11.19
CA LEU A 517 -3.82 30.50 -11.28
C LEU A 517 -4.82 30.15 -12.41
N GLN A 518 -4.32 29.70 -13.56
CA GLN A 518 -5.18 29.20 -14.63
C GLN A 518 -6.05 28.01 -14.16
N LEU A 519 -5.46 27.10 -13.40
CA LEU A 519 -6.20 25.95 -12.85
C LEU A 519 -7.27 26.38 -11.84
N ARG A 520 -6.95 27.34 -10.98
CA ARG A 520 -7.86 27.79 -9.90
C ARG A 520 -9.00 28.65 -10.40
N LEU A 521 -8.79 29.38 -11.49
CA LEU A 521 -9.78 30.25 -12.12
C LEU A 521 -10.57 29.57 -13.23
N LEU A 522 -10.35 28.26 -13.44
CA LEU A 522 -11.14 27.45 -14.37
C LEU A 522 -12.62 27.46 -13.96
N GLY A 523 -13.48 27.97 -14.83
CA GLY A 523 -14.93 28.06 -14.62
C GLY A 523 -15.44 29.43 -14.12
N ASN A 524 -14.57 30.27 -13.57
CA ASN A 524 -14.91 31.66 -13.24
C ASN A 524 -13.65 32.56 -13.35
N PRO A 525 -13.21 32.92 -14.57
CA PRO A 525 -11.94 33.65 -14.80
C PRO A 525 -11.94 35.06 -14.23
N ASP A 526 -13.09 35.70 -14.07
CA ASP A 526 -13.23 37.06 -13.58
C ASP A 526 -13.34 37.19 -12.06
N ARG A 527 -13.28 36.06 -11.32
CA ARG A 527 -13.45 36.05 -9.86
C ARG A 527 -12.34 36.76 -9.11
N ILE A 528 -11.11 36.76 -9.61
CA ILE A 528 -9.96 37.42 -8.99
C ILE A 528 -9.16 38.08 -10.07
N ARG A 529 -9.00 39.38 -9.97
CA ARG A 529 -8.17 40.16 -10.88
C ARG A 529 -6.69 39.98 -10.53
N ILE A 530 -5.89 39.44 -11.46
CA ILE A 530 -4.46 39.23 -11.26
C ILE A 530 -3.69 40.31 -12.02
N ILE A 531 -2.91 41.09 -11.33
CA ILE A 531 -2.07 42.14 -11.91
C ILE A 531 -0.60 41.68 -11.80
N TRP A 532 0.07 41.62 -12.95
CA TRP A 532 1.47 41.25 -13.02
C TRP A 532 2.30 42.49 -13.40
N GLU A 533 3.25 42.84 -12.54
CA GLU A 533 4.27 43.83 -12.81
C GLU A 533 5.63 43.13 -12.83
N LEU A 534 6.08 42.74 -14.01
CA LEU A 534 7.28 41.95 -14.22
C LEU A 534 8.33 42.73 -15.00
N PRO A 535 9.62 42.48 -14.81
CA PRO A 535 10.66 43.06 -15.67
C PRO A 535 10.52 42.56 -17.13
N PRO A 536 10.94 43.35 -18.13
CA PRO A 536 10.80 43.00 -19.55
C PRO A 536 11.45 41.65 -19.91
N GLU A 537 12.58 41.32 -19.27
CA GLU A 537 13.28 40.06 -19.39
C GLU A 537 13.62 39.52 -18.00
N ILE A 538 13.43 38.21 -17.81
CA ILE A 538 13.80 37.47 -16.58
C ILE A 538 14.91 36.50 -16.95
N PRO A 539 16.18 36.77 -16.60
CA PRO A 539 17.27 35.86 -16.88
C PRO A 539 17.13 34.55 -16.09
N ASP A 540 17.49 33.43 -16.69
CA ASP A 540 17.47 32.10 -16.03
C ASP A 540 18.44 32.03 -14.84
N ALA A 541 19.44 32.93 -14.80
CA ALA A 541 20.38 33.05 -13.67
C ALA A 541 19.76 33.61 -12.38
N TRP A 542 18.57 34.23 -12.45
CA TRP A 542 17.91 34.72 -11.24
C TRP A 542 17.26 33.59 -10.47
N LYS A 543 17.93 33.18 -9.42
CA LYS A 543 17.43 32.14 -8.50
C LYS A 543 16.79 32.75 -7.28
N ILE A 544 15.74 32.11 -6.81
CA ILE A 544 15.02 32.43 -5.58
C ILE A 544 14.79 31.16 -4.76
N PRO A 545 14.56 31.26 -3.46
CA PRO A 545 14.14 30.08 -2.68
C PRO A 545 12.90 29.46 -3.30
N SER A 546 12.91 28.16 -3.43
CA SER A 546 11.81 27.44 -4.05
C SER A 546 10.48 27.73 -3.36
N MET A 547 9.43 27.90 -4.14
CA MET A 547 8.05 28.16 -3.71
C MET A 547 7.85 29.52 -3.00
N SER A 548 8.77 30.46 -3.17
CA SER A 548 8.73 31.77 -2.52
C SER A 548 7.70 32.74 -3.14
N VAL A 549 7.30 32.54 -4.38
CA VAL A 549 6.20 33.25 -5.04
C VAL A 549 4.91 32.44 -4.94
N GLN A 550 5.01 31.14 -5.13
CA GLN A 550 3.83 30.27 -5.18
C GLN A 550 3.09 30.21 -3.86
N ILE A 551 3.80 29.98 -2.72
CA ILE A 551 3.15 29.88 -1.40
C ILE A 551 2.36 31.14 -1.06
N PRO A 552 2.90 32.37 -1.19
CA PRO A 552 2.12 33.58 -0.95
C PRO A 552 0.91 33.73 -1.89
N VAL A 553 1.06 33.43 -3.18
CA VAL A 553 -0.06 33.49 -4.13
C VAL A 553 -1.13 32.45 -3.82
N GLU A 554 -0.74 31.24 -3.45
CA GLU A 554 -1.68 30.20 -3.03
C GLU A 554 -2.48 30.63 -1.78
N ASN A 555 -1.80 31.24 -0.80
CA ASN A 555 -2.44 31.77 0.40
C ASN A 555 -3.41 32.91 0.05
N ALA A 556 -3.02 33.84 -0.81
CA ALA A 556 -3.88 34.92 -1.26
C ALA A 556 -5.16 34.38 -1.95
N VAL A 557 -5.00 33.46 -2.89
CA VAL A 557 -6.15 32.83 -3.58
C VAL A 557 -7.08 32.07 -2.64
N LYS A 558 -6.52 31.44 -1.58
CA LYS A 558 -7.26 30.52 -0.70
C LYS A 558 -7.94 31.22 0.47
N TYR A 559 -7.33 32.24 1.01
CA TYR A 559 -7.69 32.82 2.30
C TYR A 559 -8.01 34.32 2.30
N ALA A 560 -7.59 35.04 1.24
CA ALA A 560 -7.69 36.50 1.28
C ALA A 560 -9.10 37.01 0.95
N PHE A 561 -9.91 36.25 0.24
CA PHE A 561 -11.15 36.78 -0.32
C PHE A 561 -12.39 36.08 0.23
N ASP A 562 -13.37 36.89 0.65
CA ASP A 562 -14.73 36.45 0.91
C ASP A 562 -15.37 36.02 -0.43
N PRO A 563 -16.21 34.96 -0.47
CA PRO A 563 -16.97 34.59 -1.66
C PRO A 563 -17.81 35.71 -2.29
N GLU A 564 -18.19 36.71 -1.50
CA GLU A 564 -19.01 37.86 -1.90
C GLU A 564 -18.19 39.08 -2.36
N ASN A 565 -16.84 39.03 -2.36
CA ASN A 565 -16.01 40.15 -2.77
C ASN A 565 -15.90 40.24 -4.30
N GLU A 566 -16.66 41.18 -4.90
CA GLU A 566 -16.68 41.40 -6.36
C GLU A 566 -15.41 42.10 -6.91
N GLU A 567 -14.57 42.68 -6.05
CA GLU A 567 -13.35 43.42 -6.44
C GLU A 567 -12.06 42.74 -6.01
N ALA A 568 -12.06 41.41 -5.87
CA ALA A 568 -10.88 40.66 -5.44
C ALA A 568 -9.69 40.86 -6.40
N CYS A 569 -8.53 41.27 -5.87
CA CYS A 569 -7.33 41.58 -6.65
C CYS A 569 -6.06 41.07 -5.98
N ILE A 570 -5.20 40.43 -6.76
CA ILE A 570 -3.82 40.07 -6.35
C ILE A 570 -2.84 40.82 -7.29
N HIS A 571 -1.95 41.58 -6.71
CA HIS A 571 -0.89 42.29 -7.44
C HIS A 571 0.48 41.64 -7.16
N ILE A 572 1.09 41.09 -8.18
CA ILE A 572 2.39 40.41 -8.11
C ILE A 572 3.41 41.33 -8.82
N ARG A 573 4.26 41.95 -8.00
CA ARG A 573 5.28 42.89 -8.47
C ARG A 573 6.66 42.30 -8.28
N ILE A 574 7.45 42.27 -9.34
CA ILE A 574 8.84 41.83 -9.31
C ILE A 574 9.70 42.85 -9.99
N VAL A 575 10.62 43.46 -9.25
CA VAL A 575 11.50 44.53 -9.77
C VAL A 575 12.94 44.30 -9.32
N LYS A 576 13.89 44.62 -10.16
CA LYS A 576 15.32 44.67 -9.81
C LYS A 576 15.68 46.08 -9.32
N LYS A 577 16.16 46.19 -8.09
CA LYS A 577 16.64 47.45 -7.51
C LYS A 577 17.98 47.22 -6.80
N GLN A 578 18.97 48.08 -7.06
CA GLN A 578 20.27 48.16 -6.37
C GLN A 578 20.96 46.80 -6.13
N GLY A 579 21.00 45.94 -7.18
CA GLY A 579 21.67 44.63 -7.05
C GLY A 579 20.87 43.54 -6.34
N SER A 580 19.60 43.79 -6.03
CA SER A 580 18.71 42.81 -5.40
C SER A 580 17.42 42.69 -6.21
N LEU A 581 16.80 41.51 -6.10
CA LEU A 581 15.47 41.24 -6.58
C LEU A 581 14.47 41.54 -5.46
N PHE A 582 13.52 42.42 -5.75
CA PHE A 582 12.40 42.72 -4.87
C PHE A 582 11.15 42.07 -5.44
N ILE A 583 10.56 41.17 -4.67
CA ILE A 583 9.34 40.39 -4.98
C ILE A 583 8.28 40.81 -3.97
N ALA A 584 7.15 41.32 -4.42
CA ALA A 584 6.02 41.70 -3.60
C ALA A 584 4.74 41.03 -4.13
N ILE A 585 3.99 40.40 -3.26
CA ILE A 585 2.68 39.83 -3.52
C ILE A 585 1.70 40.51 -2.57
N GLU A 586 0.80 41.29 -3.15
CA GLU A 586 -0.21 42.08 -2.45
C GLU A 586 -1.61 41.56 -2.78
N ASP A 587 -2.43 41.33 -1.80
CA ASP A 587 -3.86 41.10 -1.96
C ASP A 587 -4.68 42.24 -1.32
N ASN A 588 -5.92 42.40 -1.73
CA ASN A 588 -6.88 43.33 -1.15
C ASN A 588 -7.96 42.58 -0.32
N GLY A 589 -7.60 41.45 0.29
CA GLY A 589 -8.51 40.61 1.05
C GLY A 589 -8.70 41.07 2.50
N ILE A 590 -9.06 40.12 3.38
CA ILE A 590 -9.42 40.40 4.78
C ILE A 590 -8.21 40.78 5.69
N GLY A 591 -6.98 40.65 5.18
CA GLY A 591 -5.76 40.93 5.94
C GLY A 591 -5.41 39.89 7.02
N LEU A 592 -4.46 40.23 7.90
CA LEU A 592 -4.00 39.36 8.98
C LEU A 592 -4.76 39.70 10.27
N THR A 593 -5.82 38.96 10.59
CA THR A 593 -6.52 39.12 11.86
C THR A 593 -5.85 38.36 13.01
N ALA A 594 -5.88 38.90 14.24
CA ALA A 594 -5.29 38.27 15.44
C ALA A 594 -5.85 36.85 15.72
N ASP A 595 -7.11 36.61 15.36
CA ASP A 595 -7.75 35.29 15.48
C ASP A 595 -7.23 34.28 14.43
N MET A 596 -6.74 34.72 13.28
CA MET A 596 -6.10 33.85 12.30
C MET A 596 -4.70 33.38 12.74
N GLN A 597 -3.98 34.17 13.49
CA GLN A 597 -2.69 33.74 14.06
C GLN A 597 -2.84 32.57 15.04
N ASN A 598 -3.91 32.56 15.84
CA ASN A 598 -4.18 31.48 16.80
C ASN A 598 -4.85 30.25 16.17
N ARG A 599 -5.74 30.42 15.18
CA ARG A 599 -6.39 29.31 14.44
C ARG A 599 -5.47 28.61 13.44
N GLN A 600 -4.39 29.27 13.02
CA GLN A 600 -3.39 28.68 12.11
C GLN A 600 -2.60 27.52 12.76
N GLU A 601 -2.54 27.43 14.08
CA GLU A 601 -1.88 26.30 14.77
C GLU A 601 -2.75 25.04 14.84
N GLU A 602 -4.08 25.14 14.83
CA GLU A 602 -4.99 23.99 15.00
C GLU A 602 -5.43 23.32 13.68
N GLN A 603 -5.44 24.01 12.54
CA GLN A 603 -6.00 23.47 11.29
C GLN A 603 -4.99 23.27 10.14
N GLY A 604 -3.68 23.32 10.38
CA GLY A 604 -2.66 23.09 9.35
C GLY A 604 -2.55 24.19 8.28
N THR A 605 -3.25 25.31 8.44
CA THR A 605 -3.27 26.46 7.55
C THR A 605 -2.21 27.49 8.02
N GLY A 606 -1.17 27.72 7.23
CA GLY A 606 -0.05 28.63 7.58
C GLY A 606 1.33 27.95 7.63
N TYR A 607 1.39 26.64 7.55
CA TYR A 607 2.66 25.90 7.52
C TYR A 607 3.56 26.29 6.35
N GLY A 608 3.01 26.64 5.19
CA GLY A 608 3.79 27.02 4.00
C GLY A 608 4.68 28.25 4.23
N LEU A 609 4.11 29.35 4.71
CA LEU A 609 4.85 30.57 5.00
C LEU A 609 5.82 30.40 6.16
N LYS A 610 5.48 29.61 7.17
CA LYS A 610 6.35 29.27 8.29
C LYS A 610 7.57 28.46 7.83
N ILE A 611 7.36 27.45 6.98
CA ILE A 611 8.43 26.65 6.37
C ILE A 611 9.32 27.51 5.47
N LEU A 612 8.73 28.39 4.66
CA LEU A 612 9.48 29.31 3.80
C LEU A 612 10.37 30.24 4.66
N ARG A 613 9.83 30.82 5.74
CA ARG A 613 10.62 31.64 6.68
C ARG A 613 11.78 30.86 7.27
N GLN A 614 11.52 29.65 7.80
CA GLN A 614 12.57 28.80 8.37
C GLN A 614 13.64 28.42 7.33
N THR A 615 13.24 28.17 6.08
CA THR A 615 14.19 27.89 4.99
C THR A 615 15.07 29.10 4.72
N ILE A 616 14.48 30.30 4.65
CA ILE A 616 15.22 31.55 4.44
C ILE A 616 16.18 31.83 5.61
N ASP A 617 15.75 31.60 6.86
CA ASP A 617 16.59 31.76 8.04
C ASP A 617 17.81 30.82 8.02
N ILE A 618 17.61 29.57 7.63
CA ILE A 618 18.70 28.59 7.47
C ILE A 618 19.67 29.04 6.37
N LEU A 619 19.18 29.44 5.21
CA LEU A 619 19.98 29.93 4.11
C LEU A 619 20.75 31.19 4.51
N ASN A 620 20.11 32.13 5.22
CA ASN A 620 20.71 33.34 5.72
C ASN A 620 21.82 33.08 6.75
N SER A 621 21.79 32.00 7.50
CA SER A 621 22.84 31.66 8.47
C SER A 621 24.20 31.42 7.82
N ARG A 622 24.26 31.13 6.52
CA ARG A 622 25.47 30.80 5.77
C ARG A 622 25.90 31.87 4.76
N ASN A 623 25.05 32.83 4.49
CA ASN A 623 25.33 33.89 3.52
C ASN A 623 25.73 35.20 4.20
N LYS A 624 26.69 35.92 3.62
CA LYS A 624 27.14 37.24 4.09
C LYS A 624 26.04 38.28 3.80
N ASN A 625 25.49 38.28 2.60
CA ASN A 625 24.35 39.11 2.22
C ASN A 625 23.07 38.31 2.50
N LYS A 626 22.15 38.88 3.27
CA LYS A 626 20.96 38.17 3.75
C LYS A 626 19.74 38.52 2.92
N MET A 627 18.89 37.55 2.66
CA MET A 627 17.53 37.77 2.18
C MET A 627 16.68 38.38 3.28
N ASN A 628 15.75 39.23 2.91
CA ASN A 628 14.75 39.76 3.83
C ASN A 628 13.36 39.30 3.42
N PHE A 629 12.64 38.63 4.35
CA PHE A 629 11.29 38.12 4.11
C PHE A 629 10.34 38.68 5.16
N ILE A 630 9.34 39.46 4.69
CA ILE A 630 8.43 40.21 5.55
C ILE A 630 7.00 39.89 5.12
N ILE A 631 6.12 39.69 6.09
CA ILE A 631 4.68 39.55 5.91
C ILE A 631 4.03 40.65 6.75
N GLN A 632 3.22 41.48 6.13
CA GLN A 632 2.61 42.64 6.77
C GLN A 632 1.14 42.76 6.41
N ASP A 633 0.34 43.23 7.34
CA ASP A 633 -1.04 43.63 7.10
C ASP A 633 -1.00 45.03 6.43
N ARG A 634 -1.71 45.18 5.32
CA ARG A 634 -1.76 46.45 4.56
C ARG A 634 -2.47 47.57 5.33
N ASN A 635 -3.37 47.25 6.25
CA ASN A 635 -3.99 48.22 7.15
C ASN A 635 -2.95 48.99 8.01
N LEU A 636 -1.78 48.38 8.26
CA LEU A 636 -0.68 49.00 9.04
C LEU A 636 0.23 49.85 8.18
N LEU A 637 0.18 49.72 6.86
CA LEU A 637 1.04 50.47 5.91
C LEU A 637 0.37 51.71 5.36
N GLU A 638 -0.93 51.61 5.06
CA GLU A 638 -1.72 52.71 4.47
C GLU A 638 -3.06 52.78 5.22
N PRO A 639 -3.43 53.97 5.77
CA PRO A 639 -4.73 54.13 6.42
C PRO A 639 -5.88 53.88 5.41
N GLY A 640 -6.66 52.82 5.66
CA GLY A 640 -7.74 52.35 4.78
C GLY A 640 -7.32 51.29 3.73
N GLY A 641 -6.07 50.83 3.76
CA GLY A 641 -5.63 49.68 2.97
C GLY A 641 -6.18 48.38 3.50
N HIS A 642 -6.70 47.47 2.67
CA HIS A 642 -7.15 46.14 3.07
C HIS A 642 -6.22 45.08 2.46
N GLY A 643 -6.02 43.96 3.17
CA GLY A 643 -5.30 42.77 2.66
C GLY A 643 -3.90 42.56 3.24
N THR A 644 -3.14 41.70 2.59
CA THR A 644 -1.80 41.29 3.04
C THR A 644 -0.73 41.65 2.00
N LEU A 645 0.44 42.09 2.49
CA LEU A 645 1.67 42.23 1.70
C LEU A 645 2.69 41.18 2.15
N VAL A 646 3.12 40.33 1.23
CA VAL A 646 4.28 39.44 1.40
C VAL A 646 5.40 39.98 0.51
N SER A 647 6.53 40.33 1.13
CA SER A 647 7.70 40.83 0.40
C SER A 647 8.95 40.00 0.67
N LEU A 648 9.71 39.72 -0.38
CA LEU A 648 10.99 39.03 -0.34
C LEU A 648 12.03 39.81 -1.13
N VAL A 649 13.15 40.10 -0.48
CA VAL A 649 14.32 40.74 -1.12
C VAL A 649 15.43 39.72 -1.22
N VAL A 650 15.88 39.41 -2.42
CA VAL A 650 16.95 38.43 -2.69
C VAL A 650 18.13 39.15 -3.33
N PRO A 651 19.31 39.19 -2.70
CA PRO A 651 20.53 39.68 -3.32
C PRO A 651 20.90 38.85 -4.55
N LEU A 652 21.29 39.45 -5.65
CA LEU A 652 21.64 38.73 -6.89
C LEU A 652 22.95 37.93 -6.79
N ASP A 653 23.81 38.24 -5.81
CA ASP A 653 25.03 37.54 -5.47
C ASP A 653 24.84 36.47 -4.41
N TYR A 654 23.58 36.13 -4.06
CA TYR A 654 23.25 35.15 -3.05
C TYR A 654 23.58 33.72 -3.52
N THR A 655 24.22 32.94 -2.66
CA THR A 655 24.52 31.53 -2.93
C THR A 655 23.53 30.61 -2.22
N PHE A 656 22.99 29.66 -2.96
CA PHE A 656 22.01 28.68 -2.45
C PHE A 656 22.62 27.33 -2.12
N ASP A 657 23.95 27.22 -2.09
CA ASP A 657 24.66 26.02 -1.69
C ASP A 657 24.54 25.82 -0.16
N LEU A 658 24.09 24.64 0.26
CA LEU A 658 23.92 24.27 1.69
C LEU A 658 25.19 23.64 2.28
#